data_fc46462be74ea7de960f0a4cc164289f
#
_entry.id   fc46462be74ea7de960f0a4cc164289f
#
_cell.length_a   1.000
_cell.length_b   1.000
_cell.length_c   1.000
_cell.angle_alpha   90.00
_cell.angle_beta   90.00
_cell.angle_gamma   90.00
#
_symmetry.space_group_name_H-M   'P 1'
#
loop_
_entity.id
_entity.type
_entity.pdbx_description
1 polymer ?
#
loop_
_entity_poly.entity_id
_entity_poly.type
_entity_poly.pdbx_seq_one_letter_code
_entity_poly.pdbx_strand_id
1 'polypeptide(L)'
;MKFEFPKDHGLSAQVVKQLVFGEDDKPELTDAQFDALHAGVGRGESALVVSPTSTGKTQIALWGIARGLESSCNTVYLVTHRALAKQKFEDFKTLLLGNYLKSNPSSLVIATGDYVEDASGEVPAEPLRAPLLVATYEKYLALLSSSGVPADMTSTVVVCDEIQLIGDENRGQNVEVLLTLLRNAGWRQFVGLSAVLEPKDAQGLAEWLGVTLVMNHTREKHLSYECWTAGGIHAISSEKPDAELTSTGLPASVDLDPVAILASLLKQKNPPVPIIVFCMRKQDTYELAEQFLAHYGGTAAGQLTLAFDALPETTANTFLAKILHQRVASHNADLTDDERQIVEEHLLSRKLDVVFATSTLAAGVNFPLGAAIFATWARWNSGRRAHVPIEAAEFHNMAGRVGRMGFAHEHGRVIFVARSDGEVETSKQYLALGTLPKLSARITPERFNQLALQLVASGLCNSRSALEALVCTTFSGLREQDRNATAFATWPKRLMNAVDGLVGQVFLLETISGKLVTTAVGRAVAQSGLLPETGVFLLEYAHRRGGELVTLLPTGATPGDLYKLNFLLSCACFSSPEFRTTDKKPPTRFLPWPLERPTLFNADPYRADLPEPVWQADLAPINAAKLSLDWIEGAEYRQLESTTPGLTAGTLRDMYRNLGWALQGFAAILTAAADKRDPLSSKPSVLSGAATTLDTLGKLPRVARRLSFRVGEGLPEDVLWMTSINRTGPGFRLTRSEVLSLRAQGYVKPEQVMLSTPAADSVRLAAFAKVKPAPQEKANWLRNACRDWKVDQRKLAAEKHAQRARRCANLKFLQDFYKLRGVEFEQVFENILSFLKISFKKLDDKTKTGAPDYLIELQDSPPIVFELKSKLADSLVDYNKSVEVLAASEVHGYKDAFCVTLCHPGVDPSVPIVIAACGRLSVVESNDLGEALLRVCEGTLTQAQLYAWLASPGQALTADLPFRTY
;
A
#
# COMPACT_ATOMS: atom_id res chain seq x y z
N MET A 1 -9.61 -7.08 36.96
CA MET A 1 -8.19 -6.75 37.27
C MET A 1 -7.63 -7.70 38.32
N LYS A 2 -6.39 -8.18 38.15
CA LYS A 2 -5.62 -8.99 39.12
C LYS A 2 -4.46 -8.12 39.65
N PHE A 3 -4.25 -8.17 40.96
CA PHE A 3 -3.21 -7.37 41.64
C PHE A 3 -2.02 -8.23 42.12
N GLU A 4 -1.88 -9.40 41.55
CA GLU A 4 -0.77 -10.34 41.78
C GLU A 4 -0.39 -11.07 40.50
N PHE A 5 0.85 -11.47 40.43
CA PHE A 5 1.32 -12.31 39.33
C PHE A 5 0.88 -13.78 39.52
N PRO A 6 0.62 -14.50 38.41
CA PRO A 6 0.53 -15.94 38.50
C PRO A 6 1.88 -16.54 38.98
N LYS A 7 1.84 -17.69 39.65
CA LYS A 7 3.08 -18.39 40.04
C LYS A 7 3.91 -18.64 38.79
N ASP A 8 5.21 -18.37 38.92
CA ASP A 8 6.18 -18.58 37.84
C ASP A 8 5.85 -17.84 36.54
N HIS A 9 5.54 -16.55 36.64
CA HIS A 9 5.16 -15.71 35.48
C HIS A 9 6.28 -15.49 34.44
N GLY A 10 7.56 -15.71 34.80
CA GLY A 10 8.72 -15.72 33.91
C GLY A 10 9.20 -14.35 33.39
N LEU A 11 8.61 -13.27 33.83
CA LEU A 11 9.07 -11.92 33.45
C LEU A 11 10.30 -11.53 34.29
N SER A 12 11.29 -10.92 33.65
CA SER A 12 12.45 -10.37 34.36
C SER A 12 12.07 -9.17 35.22
N ALA A 13 12.88 -8.86 36.21
CA ALA A 13 12.67 -7.66 37.06
C ALA A 13 12.66 -6.37 36.22
N GLN A 14 13.43 -6.31 35.12
CA GLN A 14 13.47 -5.18 34.22
C GLN A 14 12.14 -5.02 33.47
N VAL A 15 11.59 -6.13 32.93
CA VAL A 15 10.29 -6.14 32.25
C VAL A 15 9.17 -5.74 33.19
N VAL A 16 9.16 -6.27 34.42
CA VAL A 16 8.17 -5.91 35.45
C VAL A 16 8.22 -4.41 35.72
N LYS A 17 9.39 -3.85 35.97
CA LYS A 17 9.58 -2.44 36.31
C LYS A 17 9.19 -1.47 35.17
N GLN A 18 9.43 -1.87 33.91
CA GLN A 18 9.30 -0.96 32.77
C GLN A 18 8.03 -1.16 31.97
N LEU A 19 7.51 -2.39 31.94
CA LEU A 19 6.44 -2.80 31.03
C LEU A 19 5.24 -3.43 31.76
N VAL A 20 5.15 -3.35 33.08
CA VAL A 20 3.94 -3.75 33.82
C VAL A 20 3.38 -2.52 34.52
N PHE A 21 2.10 -2.27 34.33
CA PHE A 21 1.39 -1.20 35.04
C PHE A 21 1.09 -1.66 36.46
N GLY A 22 1.24 -0.75 37.43
CA GLY A 22 0.91 -1.01 38.83
C GLY A 22 1.44 0.08 39.75
N GLU A 23 0.92 0.14 40.97
CA GLU A 23 1.37 1.03 42.03
C GLU A 23 1.91 0.19 43.20
N ASP A 24 2.88 0.72 43.93
CA ASP A 24 3.47 0.12 45.13
C ASP A 24 3.92 -1.36 44.97
N ASP A 25 4.62 -1.65 43.86
CA ASP A 25 5.10 -3.00 43.50
C ASP A 25 4.00 -4.06 43.30
N LYS A 26 2.73 -3.65 43.19
CA LYS A 26 1.62 -4.53 42.84
C LYS A 26 1.25 -4.35 41.39
N PRO A 27 1.22 -5.45 40.61
CA PRO A 27 0.83 -5.35 39.21
C PRO A 27 -0.68 -5.08 39.08
N GLU A 28 -1.05 -4.31 38.07
CA GLU A 28 -2.43 -4.23 37.61
C GLU A 28 -2.59 -4.99 36.31
N LEU A 29 -2.99 -6.25 36.40
CA LEU A 29 -3.15 -7.14 35.25
C LEU A 29 -4.63 -7.29 34.91
N THR A 30 -4.94 -7.23 33.59
CA THR A 30 -6.25 -7.69 33.12
C THR A 30 -6.34 -9.21 33.23
N ASP A 31 -7.54 -9.76 33.19
CA ASP A 31 -7.70 -11.22 33.22
C ASP A 31 -6.99 -11.88 32.03
N ALA A 32 -7.07 -11.29 30.83
CA ALA A 32 -6.36 -11.78 29.65
C ALA A 32 -4.83 -11.76 29.81
N GLN A 33 -4.29 -10.74 30.46
CA GLN A 33 -2.86 -10.62 30.76
C GLN A 33 -2.42 -11.66 31.80
N PHE A 34 -3.21 -11.85 32.84
CA PHE A 34 -2.96 -12.86 33.87
C PHE A 34 -2.97 -14.27 33.26
N ASP A 35 -3.99 -14.60 32.47
CA ASP A 35 -4.12 -15.90 31.82
C ASP A 35 -2.98 -16.16 30.80
N ALA A 36 -2.55 -15.15 30.06
CA ALA A 36 -1.41 -15.25 29.14
C ALA A 36 -0.09 -15.52 29.88
N LEU A 37 0.15 -14.87 31.02
CA LEU A 37 1.31 -15.15 31.87
C LEU A 37 1.22 -16.55 32.51
N HIS A 38 0.03 -16.96 32.94
CA HIS A 38 -0.21 -18.31 33.47
C HIS A 38 0.08 -19.39 32.41
N ALA A 39 -0.33 -19.15 31.15
CA ALA A 39 -0.04 -19.99 29.99
C ALA A 39 1.47 -20.00 29.60
N GLY A 40 2.29 -19.15 30.21
CA GLY A 40 3.74 -19.18 30.03
C GLY A 40 4.29 -18.20 28.99
N VAL A 41 3.54 -17.24 28.52
CA VAL A 41 4.06 -16.24 27.56
C VAL A 41 5.32 -15.55 28.10
N GLY A 42 5.36 -15.21 29.38
CA GLY A 42 6.55 -14.64 30.00
C GLY A 42 7.73 -15.64 30.14
N ARG A 43 7.49 -16.94 30.07
CA ARG A 43 8.54 -17.99 30.04
C ARG A 43 8.99 -18.32 28.62
N GLY A 44 8.33 -17.75 27.57
CA GLY A 44 8.65 -18.02 26.17
C GLY A 44 7.86 -19.17 25.57
N GLU A 45 6.77 -19.58 26.21
CA GLU A 45 5.79 -20.49 25.62
C GLU A 45 4.98 -19.76 24.54
N SER A 46 4.65 -20.48 23.48
CA SER A 46 3.86 -19.96 22.38
C SER A 46 2.37 -20.00 22.69
N ALA A 47 1.66 -18.91 22.40
CA ALA A 47 0.24 -18.80 22.68
C ALA A 47 -0.54 -18.05 21.60
N LEU A 48 -1.80 -18.45 21.42
CA LEU A 48 -2.84 -17.68 20.73
C LEU A 48 -3.75 -17.08 21.79
N VAL A 49 -3.71 -15.75 21.94
CA VAL A 49 -4.51 -15.01 22.92
C VAL A 49 -5.73 -14.42 22.20
N VAL A 50 -6.89 -14.92 22.52
CA VAL A 50 -8.19 -14.45 22.03
C VAL A 50 -8.92 -13.74 23.17
N SER A 51 -9.04 -12.43 23.06
CA SER A 51 -9.71 -11.63 24.08
C SER A 51 -10.33 -10.37 23.48
N PRO A 52 -11.37 -9.80 24.09
CA PRO A 52 -12.01 -8.59 23.60
C PRO A 52 -11.04 -7.43 23.39
N THR A 53 -11.47 -6.38 22.69
CA THR A 53 -10.68 -5.14 22.61
C THR A 53 -10.51 -4.52 23.99
N SER A 54 -9.40 -3.81 24.19
CA SER A 54 -9.08 -3.11 25.46
C SER A 54 -8.80 -4.03 26.65
N THR A 55 -8.34 -5.24 26.44
CA THR A 55 -7.86 -6.16 27.47
C THR A 55 -6.34 -6.19 27.61
N GLY A 56 -5.64 -5.22 27.02
CA GLY A 56 -4.18 -5.10 27.15
C GLY A 56 -3.37 -6.09 26.29
N LYS A 57 -3.91 -6.62 25.19
CA LYS A 57 -3.21 -7.53 24.26
C LYS A 57 -1.84 -7.03 23.81
N THR A 58 -1.71 -5.75 23.49
CA THR A 58 -0.42 -5.13 23.09
C THR A 58 0.63 -5.30 24.19
N GLN A 59 0.23 -5.25 25.47
CA GLN A 59 1.13 -5.43 26.60
C GLN A 59 1.66 -6.88 26.69
N ILE A 60 0.81 -7.86 26.40
CA ILE A 60 1.21 -9.27 26.31
C ILE A 60 2.29 -9.46 25.23
N ALA A 61 2.08 -8.81 24.06
CA ALA A 61 3.08 -8.82 23.00
C ALA A 61 4.41 -8.18 23.44
N LEU A 62 4.35 -7.02 24.11
CA LEU A 62 5.55 -6.34 24.62
C LEU A 62 6.38 -7.21 25.57
N TRP A 63 5.74 -8.03 26.39
CA TRP A 63 6.47 -8.95 27.27
C TRP A 63 7.22 -10.03 26.48
N GLY A 64 6.59 -10.60 25.46
CA GLY A 64 7.24 -11.56 24.57
C GLY A 64 8.41 -10.95 23.80
N ILE A 65 8.22 -9.71 23.28
CA ILE A 65 9.26 -8.95 22.57
C ILE A 65 10.44 -8.66 23.50
N ALA A 66 10.18 -8.05 24.68
CA ALA A 66 11.22 -7.68 25.63
C ALA A 66 12.04 -8.91 26.06
N ARG A 67 11.37 -10.00 26.37
CA ARG A 67 12.01 -11.26 26.70
C ARG A 67 12.88 -11.80 25.55
N GLY A 68 12.37 -11.74 24.33
CA GLY A 68 13.13 -12.13 23.14
C GLY A 68 14.40 -11.30 22.99
N LEU A 69 14.30 -9.98 23.15
CA LEU A 69 15.42 -9.05 23.05
C LEU A 69 16.44 -9.28 24.18
N GLU A 70 16.00 -9.54 25.44
CA GLU A 70 16.88 -9.92 26.56
C GLU A 70 17.66 -11.22 26.26
N SER A 71 17.04 -12.13 25.52
CA SER A 71 17.64 -13.39 25.08
C SER A 71 18.43 -13.28 23.77
N SER A 72 18.63 -12.08 23.25
CA SER A 72 19.29 -11.82 21.96
C SER A 72 18.61 -12.51 20.77
N CYS A 73 17.31 -12.72 20.85
CA CYS A 73 16.51 -13.23 19.74
C CYS A 73 16.08 -12.09 18.83
N ASN A 74 15.97 -12.34 17.53
CA ASN A 74 15.28 -11.44 16.64
C ASN A 74 13.78 -11.47 16.94
N THR A 75 13.11 -10.36 16.72
CA THR A 75 11.68 -10.25 16.98
C THR A 75 10.97 -9.62 15.79
N VAL A 76 9.86 -10.20 15.39
CA VAL A 76 9.01 -9.69 14.31
C VAL A 76 7.61 -9.40 14.86
N TYR A 77 7.13 -8.17 14.68
CA TYR A 77 5.79 -7.74 15.04
C TYR A 77 4.96 -7.47 13.78
N LEU A 78 3.98 -8.32 13.52
CA LEU A 78 3.13 -8.26 12.33
C LEU A 78 1.81 -7.57 12.63
N VAL A 79 1.44 -6.63 11.77
CA VAL A 79 0.22 -5.83 11.90
C VAL A 79 -0.59 -5.81 10.60
N THR A 80 -1.85 -5.42 10.73
CA THR A 80 -2.81 -5.45 9.62
C THR A 80 -2.63 -4.34 8.61
N HIS A 81 -2.19 -3.13 8.99
CA HIS A 81 -2.12 -1.99 8.07
C HIS A 81 -1.03 -0.98 8.47
N ARG A 82 -0.69 -0.11 7.50
CA ARG A 82 0.44 0.82 7.57
C ARG A 82 0.34 1.81 8.73
N ALA A 83 -0.85 2.37 8.96
CA ALA A 83 -1.05 3.32 10.07
C ALA A 83 -0.75 2.68 11.42
N LEU A 84 -1.20 1.43 11.63
CA LEU A 84 -0.91 0.68 12.85
C LEU A 84 0.58 0.33 12.95
N ALA A 85 1.24 -0.03 11.83
CA ALA A 85 2.67 -0.28 11.81
C ALA A 85 3.45 0.96 12.28
N LYS A 86 3.10 2.13 11.74
CA LYS A 86 3.73 3.41 12.13
C LYS A 86 3.49 3.73 13.59
N GLN A 87 2.25 3.58 14.08
CA GLN A 87 1.94 3.79 15.49
C GLN A 87 2.77 2.87 16.40
N LYS A 88 2.79 1.55 16.09
CA LYS A 88 3.55 0.58 16.89
C LYS A 88 5.05 0.82 16.83
N PHE A 89 5.56 1.23 15.68
CA PHE A 89 6.97 1.61 15.55
C PHE A 89 7.34 2.77 16.46
N GLU A 90 6.54 3.84 16.50
CA GLU A 90 6.77 4.98 17.40
C GLU A 90 6.60 4.59 18.89
N ASP A 91 5.60 3.78 19.20
CA ASP A 91 5.41 3.22 20.55
C ASP A 91 6.67 2.45 20.98
N PHE A 92 7.20 1.56 20.14
CA PHE A 92 8.38 0.73 20.43
C PHE A 92 9.67 1.54 20.43
N LYS A 93 9.76 2.58 19.60
CA LYS A 93 10.87 3.53 19.64
C LYS A 93 10.96 4.20 21.00
N THR A 94 9.82 4.59 21.56
CA THR A 94 9.76 5.22 22.90
C THR A 94 10.05 4.21 24.02
N LEU A 95 9.47 3.02 23.96
CA LEU A 95 9.50 2.05 25.06
C LEU A 95 10.74 1.16 25.07
N LEU A 96 11.23 0.74 23.88
CA LEU A 96 12.21 -0.33 23.77
C LEU A 96 13.58 0.12 23.28
N LEU A 97 13.68 1.22 22.50
CA LEU A 97 14.94 1.61 21.85
C LEU A 97 16.05 1.88 22.88
N GLY A 98 15.76 2.62 23.95
CA GLY A 98 16.71 2.91 24.99
C GLY A 98 17.02 1.71 25.89
N ASN A 99 15.98 1.00 26.30
CA ASN A 99 16.04 0.02 27.37
C ASN A 99 16.49 -1.38 26.91
N TYR A 100 16.13 -1.79 25.69
CA TYR A 100 16.33 -3.15 25.17
C TYR A 100 17.18 -3.20 23.90
N LEU A 101 17.26 -2.10 23.13
CA LEU A 101 17.98 -2.04 21.86
C LEU A 101 19.25 -1.16 21.92
N LYS A 102 19.74 -0.87 23.15
CA LYS A 102 20.99 -0.15 23.42
C LYS A 102 21.06 1.22 22.69
N SER A 103 19.93 1.88 22.51
CA SER A 103 19.80 3.14 21.77
C SER A 103 20.35 3.09 20.32
N ASN A 104 20.44 1.89 19.73
CA ASN A 104 20.89 1.72 18.37
C ASN A 104 19.71 1.82 17.39
N PRO A 105 19.59 2.91 16.60
CA PRO A 105 18.47 3.10 15.69
C PRO A 105 18.31 1.97 14.66
N SER A 106 19.40 1.40 14.18
CA SER A 106 19.37 0.31 13.20
C SER A 106 18.80 -1.01 13.75
N SER A 107 18.60 -1.09 15.08
CA SER A 107 18.04 -2.27 15.73
C SER A 107 16.51 -2.30 15.72
N LEU A 108 15.85 -1.20 15.36
CA LEU A 108 14.40 -1.09 15.24
C LEU A 108 14.05 -0.66 13.82
N VAL A 109 13.37 -1.53 13.09
CA VAL A 109 13.04 -1.35 11.67
C VAL A 109 11.53 -1.40 11.48
N ILE A 110 11.01 -0.52 10.62
CA ILE A 110 9.64 -0.60 10.10
C ILE A 110 9.66 -1.00 8.63
N ALA A 111 8.76 -1.91 8.25
CA ALA A 111 8.57 -2.33 6.87
C ALA A 111 7.09 -2.29 6.49
N THR A 112 6.74 -1.42 5.57
CA THR A 112 5.39 -1.28 5.01
C THR A 112 5.42 -1.37 3.49
N GLY A 113 4.25 -1.31 2.84
CA GLY A 113 4.18 -1.30 1.38
C GLY A 113 4.97 -0.16 0.74
N ASP A 114 5.09 0.97 1.43
CA ASP A 114 5.67 2.20 0.88
C ASP A 114 7.18 2.31 1.12
N TYR A 115 7.64 1.87 2.29
CA TYR A 115 9.04 2.06 2.70
C TYR A 115 9.52 0.99 3.67
N VAL A 116 10.84 0.89 3.79
CA VAL A 116 11.55 0.12 4.82
C VAL A 116 12.62 1.04 5.38
N GLU A 117 12.55 1.37 6.65
CA GLU A 117 13.48 2.28 7.31
C GLU A 117 13.73 1.89 8.77
N ASP A 118 14.87 2.31 9.31
CA ASP A 118 15.17 2.15 10.73
C ASP A 118 14.71 3.38 11.56
N ALA A 119 14.96 3.38 12.85
CA ALA A 119 14.56 4.46 13.75
C ALA A 119 15.26 5.80 13.49
N SER A 120 16.28 5.84 12.63
CA SER A 120 16.92 7.08 12.13
C SER A 120 16.36 7.53 10.76
N GLY A 121 15.49 6.74 10.13
CA GLY A 121 14.97 6.97 8.79
C GLY A 121 15.90 6.45 7.68
N GLU A 122 16.91 5.66 8.01
CA GLU A 122 17.81 5.05 7.03
C GLU A 122 17.26 3.69 6.57
N VAL A 123 17.54 3.35 5.30
CA VAL A 123 17.15 2.04 4.75
C VAL A 123 18.13 0.98 5.22
N PRO A 124 17.71 -0.01 6.04
CA PRO A 124 18.60 -1.05 6.52
C PRO A 124 19.03 -1.99 5.38
N ALA A 125 20.27 -2.47 5.44
CA ALA A 125 20.77 -3.43 4.45
C ALA A 125 20.06 -4.78 4.52
N GLU A 126 19.80 -5.28 5.72
CA GLU A 126 19.16 -6.59 5.97
C GLU A 126 17.99 -6.43 6.95
N PRO A 127 16.81 -6.00 6.48
CA PRO A 127 15.66 -5.74 7.36
C PRO A 127 15.24 -6.96 8.19
N LEU A 128 15.34 -8.17 7.62
CA LEU A 128 14.95 -9.42 8.28
C LEU A 128 15.87 -9.81 9.44
N ARG A 129 17.05 -9.23 9.53
CA ARG A 129 18.00 -9.47 10.63
C ARG A 129 17.97 -8.40 11.72
N ALA A 130 17.08 -7.43 11.61
CA ALA A 130 16.91 -6.41 12.65
C ALA A 130 16.49 -7.10 13.97
N PRO A 131 17.05 -6.70 15.13
CA PRO A 131 16.61 -7.21 16.42
C PRO A 131 15.11 -7.05 16.65
N LEU A 132 14.50 -5.96 16.18
CA LEU A 132 13.05 -5.76 16.19
C LEU A 132 12.57 -5.20 14.85
N LEU A 133 11.74 -5.97 14.16
CA LEU A 133 11.09 -5.59 12.91
C LEU A 133 9.58 -5.45 13.11
N VAL A 134 9.04 -4.27 12.84
CA VAL A 134 7.58 -4.02 12.74
C VAL A 134 7.18 -4.04 11.28
N ALA A 135 6.27 -4.91 10.88
CA ALA A 135 5.90 -5.04 9.48
C ALA A 135 4.41 -5.30 9.28
N THR A 136 3.89 -4.92 8.10
CA THR A 136 2.60 -5.47 7.67
C THR A 136 2.78 -6.91 7.21
N TYR A 137 1.73 -7.75 7.34
CA TYR A 137 1.76 -9.15 6.92
C TYR A 137 2.25 -9.31 5.49
N GLU A 138 1.72 -8.52 4.57
CA GLU A 138 2.07 -8.58 3.14
C GLU A 138 3.51 -8.16 2.88
N LYS A 139 3.98 -7.12 3.59
CA LYS A 139 5.36 -6.66 3.41
C LYS A 139 6.36 -7.66 3.95
N TYR A 140 6.04 -8.30 5.08
CA TYR A 140 6.90 -9.34 5.63
C TYR A 140 6.94 -10.57 4.70
N LEU A 141 5.79 -10.99 4.15
CA LEU A 141 5.76 -12.05 3.13
C LEU A 141 6.59 -11.67 1.91
N ALA A 142 6.51 -10.43 1.44
CA ALA A 142 7.31 -9.94 0.32
C ALA A 142 8.83 -9.93 0.65
N LEU A 143 9.22 -9.59 1.86
CA LEU A 143 10.62 -9.67 2.31
C LEU A 143 11.11 -11.12 2.34
N LEU A 144 10.32 -12.06 2.88
CA LEU A 144 10.63 -13.49 2.86
C LEU A 144 10.72 -14.03 1.42
N SER A 145 9.85 -13.54 0.54
CA SER A 145 9.86 -13.92 -0.88
C SER A 145 11.12 -13.46 -1.60
N SER A 146 11.66 -12.29 -1.25
CA SER A 146 12.85 -11.74 -1.91
C SER A 146 14.16 -12.29 -1.36
N SER A 147 14.21 -12.62 -0.07
CA SER A 147 15.44 -12.97 0.64
C SER A 147 15.50 -14.44 1.08
N GLY A 148 14.39 -15.17 0.92
CA GLY A 148 14.18 -16.48 1.52
C GLY A 148 13.75 -16.39 2.98
N VAL A 149 13.27 -17.51 3.52
CA VAL A 149 12.99 -17.63 4.96
C VAL A 149 14.33 -17.73 5.69
N PRO A 150 14.59 -16.88 6.71
CA PRO A 150 15.84 -16.94 7.46
C PRO A 150 16.08 -18.33 8.07
N ALA A 151 17.31 -18.82 7.96
CA ALA A 151 17.68 -20.14 8.52
C ALA A 151 17.61 -20.20 10.05
N ASP A 152 17.64 -19.03 10.70
CA ASP A 152 17.61 -18.84 12.15
C ASP A 152 16.21 -18.49 12.70
N MET A 153 15.13 -18.79 11.94
CA MET A 153 13.75 -18.55 12.40
C MET A 153 13.44 -19.22 13.75
N THR A 154 14.07 -20.35 14.05
CA THR A 154 13.94 -21.01 15.35
C THR A 154 14.48 -20.20 16.54
N SER A 155 15.23 -19.12 16.29
CA SER A 155 15.66 -18.14 17.28
C SER A 155 14.88 -16.82 17.20
N THR A 156 13.80 -16.77 16.42
CA THR A 156 12.98 -15.57 16.23
C THR A 156 11.69 -15.63 17.02
N VAL A 157 11.36 -14.54 17.72
CA VAL A 157 10.04 -14.33 18.34
C VAL A 157 9.10 -13.71 17.29
N VAL A 158 7.96 -14.35 17.07
CA VAL A 158 6.96 -13.91 16.09
C VAL A 158 5.71 -13.45 16.84
N VAL A 159 5.34 -12.20 16.64
CA VAL A 159 4.08 -11.63 17.16
C VAL A 159 3.16 -11.32 15.99
N CYS A 160 1.94 -11.87 16.04
CA CYS A 160 0.90 -11.65 15.02
C CYS A 160 -0.27 -10.90 15.63
N ASP A 161 -0.37 -9.59 15.39
CA ASP A 161 -1.49 -8.79 15.88
C ASP A 161 -2.69 -8.87 14.92
N GLU A 162 -3.90 -8.97 15.47
CA GLU A 162 -5.16 -9.15 14.71
C GLU A 162 -5.09 -10.36 13.75
N ILE A 163 -4.64 -11.52 14.25
CA ILE A 163 -4.40 -12.73 13.44
C ILE A 163 -5.67 -13.25 12.74
N GLN A 164 -6.88 -12.88 13.20
CA GLN A 164 -8.13 -13.19 12.51
C GLN A 164 -8.20 -12.62 11.07
N LEU A 165 -7.24 -11.78 10.68
CA LEU A 165 -7.06 -11.35 9.29
C LEU A 165 -6.88 -12.53 8.32
N ILE A 166 -6.50 -13.70 8.80
CA ILE A 166 -6.46 -14.94 8.02
C ILE A 166 -7.82 -15.26 7.35
N GLY A 167 -8.94 -14.78 7.92
CA GLY A 167 -10.29 -14.90 7.38
C GLY A 167 -10.71 -13.78 6.43
N ASP A 168 -9.86 -12.80 6.13
CA ASP A 168 -10.20 -11.66 5.26
C ASP A 168 -10.33 -12.08 3.79
N GLU A 169 -11.33 -11.54 3.08
CA GLU A 169 -11.61 -11.92 1.68
C GLU A 169 -10.49 -11.61 0.71
N ASN A 170 -9.78 -10.51 0.93
CA ASN A 170 -8.77 -10.01 0.00
C ASN A 170 -7.34 -10.35 0.43
N ARG A 171 -7.11 -10.43 1.72
CA ARG A 171 -5.79 -10.50 2.34
C ARG A 171 -5.51 -11.85 2.98
N GLY A 172 -6.55 -12.58 3.38
CA GLY A 172 -6.44 -13.81 4.14
C GLY A 172 -5.57 -14.87 3.48
N GLN A 173 -5.60 -15.01 2.16
CA GLN A 173 -4.72 -15.93 1.43
C GLN A 173 -3.23 -15.67 1.69
N ASN A 174 -2.80 -14.41 1.63
CA ASN A 174 -1.39 -14.06 1.85
C ASN A 174 -0.98 -14.24 3.32
N VAL A 175 -1.88 -13.90 4.24
CA VAL A 175 -1.68 -14.13 5.68
C VAL A 175 -1.53 -15.61 5.97
N GLU A 176 -2.37 -16.45 5.39
CA GLU A 176 -2.33 -17.89 5.59
C GLU A 176 -1.06 -18.53 5.01
N VAL A 177 -0.63 -18.11 3.81
CA VAL A 177 0.66 -18.52 3.23
C VAL A 177 1.80 -18.13 4.17
N LEU A 178 1.82 -16.89 4.63
CA LEU A 178 2.85 -16.43 5.56
C LEU A 178 2.90 -17.29 6.84
N LEU A 179 1.76 -17.49 7.49
CA LEU A 179 1.70 -18.30 8.72
C LEU A 179 2.09 -19.76 8.48
N THR A 180 1.73 -20.33 7.32
CA THR A 180 2.16 -21.69 6.93
C THR A 180 3.68 -21.77 6.79
N LEU A 181 4.30 -20.78 6.15
CA LEU A 181 5.75 -20.71 6.02
C LEU A 181 6.45 -20.57 7.37
N LEU A 182 5.97 -19.68 8.23
CA LEU A 182 6.52 -19.49 9.57
C LEU A 182 6.37 -20.75 10.42
N ARG A 183 5.21 -21.40 10.36
CA ARG A 183 4.97 -22.67 11.04
C ARG A 183 5.94 -23.76 10.58
N ASN A 184 6.19 -23.86 9.28
CA ASN A 184 7.09 -24.87 8.72
C ASN A 184 8.57 -24.56 9.04
N ALA A 185 8.95 -23.28 9.12
CA ALA A 185 10.29 -22.86 9.52
C ALA A 185 10.54 -22.96 11.03
N GLY A 186 9.47 -22.95 11.82
CA GLY A 186 9.52 -22.87 13.27
C GLY A 186 9.76 -21.45 13.78
N TRP A 187 9.71 -21.30 15.08
CA TRP A 187 9.96 -20.05 15.82
C TRP A 187 10.48 -20.34 17.21
N ARG A 188 11.10 -19.35 17.84
CA ARG A 188 11.48 -19.44 19.25
C ARG A 188 10.26 -19.31 20.17
N GLN A 189 9.39 -18.35 19.84
CA GLN A 189 8.10 -18.12 20.49
C GLN A 189 7.14 -17.52 19.48
N PHE A 190 5.89 -17.92 19.53
CA PHE A 190 4.81 -17.34 18.76
C PHE A 190 3.75 -16.74 19.69
N VAL A 191 3.39 -15.47 19.45
CA VAL A 191 2.31 -14.80 20.19
C VAL A 191 1.29 -14.29 19.18
N GLY A 192 0.21 -15.04 19.01
CA GLY A 192 -0.94 -14.62 18.21
C GLY A 192 -1.94 -13.82 19.06
N LEU A 193 -2.38 -12.68 18.59
CA LEU A 193 -3.35 -11.83 19.26
C LEU A 193 -4.60 -11.68 18.38
N SER A 194 -5.77 -11.92 18.94
CA SER A 194 -7.05 -11.77 18.26
C SER A 194 -8.08 -11.08 19.14
N ALA A 195 -8.94 -10.26 18.55
CA ALA A 195 -10.02 -9.60 19.28
C ALA A 195 -11.19 -10.55 19.53
N VAL A 196 -11.72 -11.17 18.51
CA VAL A 196 -12.90 -12.03 18.57
C VAL A 196 -12.76 -13.17 17.57
N LEU A 197 -12.89 -14.41 18.06
CA LEU A 197 -12.95 -15.61 17.25
C LEU A 197 -14.02 -16.56 17.85
N GLU A 198 -14.71 -17.30 16.99
CA GLU A 198 -15.52 -18.42 17.48
C GLU A 198 -14.62 -19.41 18.23
N PRO A 199 -15.04 -19.97 19.38
CA PRO A 199 -14.23 -20.88 20.19
C PRO A 199 -13.68 -22.07 19.41
N LYS A 200 -14.47 -22.66 18.50
CA LYS A 200 -14.02 -23.77 17.65
C LYS A 200 -12.95 -23.34 16.63
N ASP A 201 -13.11 -22.14 16.06
CA ASP A 201 -12.12 -21.61 15.12
C ASP A 201 -10.83 -21.18 15.82
N ALA A 202 -10.94 -20.63 17.03
CA ALA A 202 -9.77 -20.31 17.87
C ALA A 202 -8.99 -21.57 18.23
N GLN A 203 -9.72 -22.63 18.63
CA GLN A 203 -9.11 -23.92 18.95
C GLN A 203 -8.44 -24.54 17.73
N GLY A 204 -9.13 -24.61 16.59
CA GLY A 204 -8.57 -25.16 15.35
C GLY A 204 -7.36 -24.35 14.84
N LEU A 205 -7.36 -23.03 14.99
CA LEU A 205 -6.23 -22.18 14.63
C LEU A 205 -5.03 -22.41 15.57
N ALA A 206 -5.26 -22.53 16.88
CA ALA A 206 -4.22 -22.81 17.86
C ALA A 206 -3.60 -24.22 17.64
N GLU A 207 -4.42 -25.22 17.39
CA GLU A 207 -3.99 -26.58 17.06
C GLU A 207 -3.16 -26.62 15.78
N TRP A 208 -3.64 -25.93 14.72
CA TRP A 208 -2.91 -25.83 13.48
C TRP A 208 -1.56 -25.13 13.65
N LEU A 209 -1.48 -24.06 14.45
CA LEU A 209 -0.23 -23.38 14.76
C LEU A 209 0.65 -24.17 15.74
N GLY A 210 0.10 -25.11 16.48
CA GLY A 210 0.82 -25.86 17.52
C GLY A 210 1.13 -25.01 18.75
N VAL A 211 0.18 -24.13 19.15
CA VAL A 211 0.34 -23.17 20.26
C VAL A 211 -0.77 -23.32 21.29
N THR A 212 -0.52 -22.86 22.52
CA THR A 212 -1.54 -22.87 23.58
C THR A 212 -2.62 -21.84 23.32
N LEU A 213 -3.89 -22.23 23.38
CA LEU A 213 -5.00 -21.30 23.32
C LEU A 213 -5.26 -20.65 24.69
N VAL A 214 -5.21 -19.32 24.71
CA VAL A 214 -5.65 -18.50 25.85
C VAL A 214 -6.90 -17.75 25.42
N MET A 215 -8.06 -18.13 25.93
CA MET A 215 -9.33 -17.52 25.58
C MET A 215 -9.95 -16.85 26.79
N ASN A 216 -10.15 -15.53 26.68
CA ASN A 216 -10.76 -14.75 27.73
C ASN A 216 -11.91 -13.92 27.16
N HIS A 217 -13.07 -13.97 27.81
CA HIS A 217 -14.28 -13.25 27.38
C HIS A 217 -14.55 -11.99 28.20
N THR A 218 -13.81 -11.80 29.30
CA THR A 218 -14.01 -10.69 30.20
C THR A 218 -13.41 -9.41 29.62
N ARG A 219 -14.10 -8.31 29.83
CA ARG A 219 -13.67 -6.98 29.45
C ARG A 219 -13.61 -6.10 30.70
N GLU A 220 -12.49 -5.42 30.91
CA GLU A 220 -12.27 -4.61 32.11
C GLU A 220 -13.21 -3.40 32.20
N LYS A 221 -13.45 -2.76 31.06
CA LYS A 221 -14.50 -1.75 30.94
C LYS A 221 -15.76 -2.35 30.35
N HIS A 222 -16.85 -2.25 31.09
CA HIS A 222 -18.10 -2.89 30.72
C HIS A 222 -18.72 -2.21 29.50
N LEU A 223 -19.31 -3.03 28.62
CA LEU A 223 -20.20 -2.59 27.56
C LEU A 223 -21.63 -2.96 27.94
N SER A 224 -22.50 -1.98 27.96
CA SER A 224 -23.93 -2.19 27.99
C SER A 224 -24.44 -2.31 26.56
N TYR A 225 -24.98 -3.47 26.23
CA TYR A 225 -25.67 -3.68 24.96
C TYR A 225 -27.16 -3.43 25.19
N GLU A 226 -27.71 -2.48 24.48
CA GLU A 226 -29.08 -2.04 24.63
C GLU A 226 -29.84 -2.29 23.33
N CYS A 227 -31.00 -2.95 23.42
CA CYS A 227 -31.96 -3.06 22.34
C CYS A 227 -33.14 -2.13 22.66
N TRP A 228 -33.30 -1.08 21.89
CA TRP A 228 -34.36 -0.12 22.03
C TRP A 228 -35.56 -0.53 21.15
N THR A 229 -36.71 -0.76 21.76
CA THR A 229 -37.93 -1.20 21.11
C THR A 229 -39.11 -0.32 21.49
N ALA A 230 -40.22 -0.42 20.79
CA ALA A 230 -41.47 0.27 21.14
C ALA A 230 -41.96 -0.09 22.55
N GLY A 231 -41.65 -1.29 23.03
CA GLY A 231 -42.02 -1.79 24.36
C GLY A 231 -41.08 -1.37 25.49
N GLY A 232 -39.94 -0.67 25.17
CA GLY A 232 -38.97 -0.24 26.15
C GLY A 232 -37.53 -0.60 25.81
N ILE A 233 -36.63 -0.38 26.75
CA ILE A 233 -35.20 -0.65 26.60
C ILE A 233 -34.90 -1.98 27.27
N HIS A 234 -34.32 -2.88 26.50
CA HIS A 234 -33.78 -4.15 26.98
C HIS A 234 -32.25 -4.07 26.96
N ALA A 235 -31.60 -4.54 27.99
CA ALA A 235 -30.14 -4.45 28.09
C ALA A 235 -29.51 -5.78 28.57
N ILE A 236 -28.23 -5.96 28.16
CA ILE A 236 -27.35 -6.99 28.67
C ILE A 236 -25.98 -6.37 28.92
N SER A 237 -25.34 -6.76 29.99
CA SER A 237 -23.97 -6.33 30.32
C SER A 237 -22.94 -7.31 29.78
N SER A 238 -21.81 -6.81 29.30
CA SER A 238 -20.65 -7.64 28.93
C SER A 238 -20.05 -8.44 30.09
N GLU A 239 -20.42 -8.15 31.35
CA GLU A 239 -20.08 -8.97 32.52
C GLU A 239 -20.74 -10.34 32.51
N LYS A 240 -21.89 -10.47 31.84
CA LYS A 240 -22.69 -11.67 31.76
C LYS A 240 -23.03 -11.99 30.31
N PRO A 241 -22.04 -12.42 29.51
CA PRO A 241 -22.23 -12.59 28.08
C PRO A 241 -23.29 -13.66 27.71
N ASP A 242 -23.56 -14.59 28.60
CA ASP A 242 -24.59 -15.66 28.42
C ASP A 242 -25.97 -15.23 28.96
N ALA A 243 -26.11 -14.01 29.47
CA ALA A 243 -27.38 -13.53 29.99
C ALA A 243 -28.33 -13.15 28.85
N GLU A 244 -29.62 -13.37 29.07
CA GLU A 244 -30.63 -12.91 28.13
C GLU A 244 -30.85 -11.39 28.23
N LEU A 245 -31.30 -10.78 27.14
CA LEU A 245 -31.79 -9.39 27.15
C LEU A 245 -32.92 -9.25 28.15
N THR A 246 -32.71 -8.43 29.18
CA THR A 246 -33.70 -8.17 30.23
C THR A 246 -34.25 -6.75 30.07
N SER A 247 -35.55 -6.58 30.32
CA SER A 247 -36.15 -5.27 30.36
C SER A 247 -35.52 -4.43 31.50
N THR A 248 -35.09 -3.23 31.17
CA THR A 248 -34.56 -2.27 32.16
C THR A 248 -35.63 -1.59 32.97
N GLY A 249 -36.92 -1.78 32.63
CA GLY A 249 -38.04 -1.05 33.17
C GLY A 249 -38.12 0.42 32.73
N LEU A 250 -37.17 0.85 31.88
CA LEU A 250 -37.16 2.19 31.32
C LEU A 250 -38.00 2.22 30.05
N PRO A 251 -38.96 3.14 29.94
CA PRO A 251 -39.69 3.35 28.71
C PRO A 251 -38.74 3.86 27.64
N ALA A 252 -38.91 3.43 26.40
CA ALA A 252 -38.38 4.15 25.27
C ALA A 252 -39.13 5.48 25.19
N SER A 253 -38.62 6.49 25.89
CA SER A 253 -39.23 7.80 25.98
C SER A 253 -39.12 8.65 24.71
N VAL A 254 -38.62 8.05 23.64
CA VAL A 254 -38.35 8.67 22.32
C VAL A 254 -38.77 7.72 21.20
N ASP A 255 -39.15 8.32 20.10
CA ASP A 255 -39.35 7.56 18.86
C ASP A 255 -38.12 6.70 18.53
N LEU A 256 -38.33 5.52 17.93
CA LEU A 256 -37.25 4.63 17.51
C LEU A 256 -36.53 5.19 16.26
N ASP A 257 -36.27 6.47 16.28
CA ASP A 257 -35.47 7.18 15.31
C ASP A 257 -34.03 7.37 15.85
N PRO A 258 -32.99 6.97 15.12
CA PRO A 258 -31.59 7.11 15.55
C PRO A 258 -31.21 8.53 15.96
N VAL A 259 -31.80 9.55 15.30
CA VAL A 259 -31.55 10.96 15.58
C VAL A 259 -32.20 11.38 16.90
N ALA A 260 -33.42 10.93 17.16
CA ALA A 260 -34.12 11.18 18.44
C ALA A 260 -33.39 10.51 19.61
N ILE A 261 -32.93 9.28 19.42
CA ILE A 261 -32.12 8.53 20.42
C ILE A 261 -30.81 9.28 20.68
N LEU A 262 -30.07 9.70 19.65
CA LEU A 262 -28.85 10.48 19.77
C LEU A 262 -29.08 11.76 20.58
N ALA A 263 -30.12 12.51 20.25
CA ALA A 263 -30.47 13.73 20.96
C ALA A 263 -30.83 13.49 22.45
N SER A 264 -31.49 12.36 22.74
CA SER A 264 -31.78 11.97 24.13
C SER A 264 -30.52 11.69 24.95
N LEU A 265 -29.51 11.05 24.32
CA LEU A 265 -28.23 10.80 24.96
C LEU A 265 -27.44 12.07 25.22
N LEU A 266 -27.47 13.03 24.30
CA LEU A 266 -26.78 14.32 24.45
C LEU A 266 -27.41 15.22 25.52
N LYS A 267 -28.69 15.02 25.81
CA LYS A 267 -29.39 15.76 26.89
C LYS A 267 -29.16 15.21 28.31
N GLN A 268 -28.47 14.09 28.44
CA GLN A 268 -28.15 13.52 29.75
C GLN A 268 -27.19 14.44 30.54
N LYS A 269 -27.20 14.36 31.85
CA LYS A 269 -26.32 15.15 32.72
C LYS A 269 -24.82 14.93 32.40
N ASN A 270 -24.45 13.69 32.05
CA ASN A 270 -23.12 13.29 31.60
C ASN A 270 -23.26 12.56 30.25
N PRO A 271 -23.30 13.29 29.15
CA PRO A 271 -23.50 12.67 27.85
C PRO A 271 -22.30 11.81 27.49
N PRO A 272 -22.50 10.62 26.91
CA PRO A 272 -21.42 9.68 26.56
C PRO A 272 -20.69 10.08 25.25
N VAL A 273 -20.22 11.34 25.19
CA VAL A 273 -19.53 11.89 24.00
C VAL A 273 -18.05 11.50 23.96
N PRO A 274 -17.43 11.28 22.77
CA PRO A 274 -18.07 11.29 21.45
C PRO A 274 -18.99 10.08 21.22
N ILE A 275 -20.09 10.32 20.50
CA ILE A 275 -21.05 9.27 20.12
C ILE A 275 -20.85 8.96 18.63
N ILE A 276 -20.73 7.67 18.31
CA ILE A 276 -20.72 7.22 16.91
C ILE A 276 -22.09 6.66 16.52
N VAL A 277 -22.59 7.09 15.36
CA VAL A 277 -23.81 6.54 14.74
C VAL A 277 -23.40 5.73 13.52
N PHE A 278 -23.49 4.42 13.62
CA PHE A 278 -23.13 3.51 12.54
C PHE A 278 -24.26 3.39 11.52
N CYS A 279 -23.91 3.63 10.26
CA CYS A 279 -24.75 3.54 9.07
C CYS A 279 -24.22 2.48 8.13
N MET A 280 -25.09 1.69 7.51
CA MET A 280 -24.68 0.66 6.54
C MET A 280 -24.61 1.20 5.11
N ARG A 281 -25.21 2.34 4.82
CA ARG A 281 -25.10 3.05 3.55
C ARG A 281 -24.39 4.38 3.76
N LYS A 282 -23.56 4.77 2.82
CA LYS A 282 -22.86 6.07 2.84
C LYS A 282 -23.84 7.23 2.88
N GLN A 283 -24.91 7.13 2.12
CA GLN A 283 -25.96 8.16 2.05
C GLN A 283 -26.58 8.44 3.42
N ASP A 284 -26.81 7.40 4.25
CA ASP A 284 -27.36 7.56 5.59
C ASP A 284 -26.48 8.43 6.48
N THR A 285 -25.14 8.46 6.27
CA THR A 285 -24.23 9.28 7.06
C THR A 285 -24.44 10.78 6.80
N TYR A 286 -24.90 11.15 5.61
CA TYR A 286 -25.22 12.51 5.25
C TYR A 286 -26.63 12.89 5.72
N GLU A 287 -27.61 12.05 5.37
CA GLU A 287 -29.03 12.32 5.66
C GLU A 287 -29.29 12.42 7.16
N LEU A 288 -28.77 11.48 7.97
CA LEU A 288 -28.95 11.52 9.41
C LEU A 288 -28.21 12.69 10.07
N ALA A 289 -27.04 13.08 9.55
CA ALA A 289 -26.33 14.26 10.03
C ALA A 289 -27.12 15.54 9.76
N GLU A 290 -27.69 15.70 8.57
CA GLU A 290 -28.54 16.86 8.24
C GLU A 290 -29.82 16.88 9.08
N GLN A 291 -30.49 15.75 9.23
CA GLN A 291 -31.68 15.61 10.07
C GLN A 291 -31.38 15.98 11.52
N PHE A 292 -30.26 15.48 12.05
CA PHE A 292 -29.83 15.81 13.41
C PHE A 292 -29.63 17.32 13.59
N LEU A 293 -28.91 17.96 12.70
CA LEU A 293 -28.65 19.40 12.78
C LEU A 293 -29.90 20.26 12.59
N ALA A 294 -30.82 19.82 11.73
CA ALA A 294 -32.06 20.54 11.48
C ALA A 294 -33.02 20.55 12.69
N HIS A 295 -33.04 19.46 13.47
CA HIS A 295 -34.00 19.30 14.56
C HIS A 295 -33.42 19.62 15.95
N TYR A 296 -32.13 19.34 16.16
CA TYR A 296 -31.52 19.36 17.49
C TYR A 296 -30.35 20.34 17.60
N GLY A 297 -29.80 20.77 16.49
CA GLY A 297 -28.61 21.61 16.46
C GLY A 297 -27.38 20.89 17.05
N GLY A 298 -26.29 21.61 17.16
CA GLY A 298 -25.05 21.15 17.78
C GLY A 298 -24.39 22.28 18.59
N THR A 299 -23.35 22.01 19.30
CA THR A 299 -22.55 22.99 20.03
C THR A 299 -21.67 23.77 19.06
N ALA A 300 -21.84 25.11 18.96
CA ALA A 300 -21.02 25.90 18.03
C ALA A 300 -19.52 25.84 18.38
N ALA A 301 -18.69 25.50 17.41
CA ALA A 301 -17.22 25.41 17.52
C ALA A 301 -16.53 26.06 16.29
N GLY A 302 -16.14 27.33 16.44
CA GLY A 302 -15.81 28.21 15.33
C GLY A 302 -14.51 27.94 14.55
N GLN A 303 -13.68 26.92 14.84
CA GLN A 303 -12.36 26.76 14.21
C GLN A 303 -12.05 25.39 13.60
N LEU A 304 -12.97 24.44 13.62
CA LEU A 304 -12.68 23.06 13.16
C LEU A 304 -12.57 22.92 11.64
N THR A 305 -13.05 23.90 10.88
CA THR A 305 -13.09 23.88 9.41
C THR A 305 -11.78 24.34 8.73
N LEU A 306 -10.91 25.02 9.45
CA LEU A 306 -9.67 25.60 8.90
C LEU A 306 -8.76 24.55 8.24
N ALA A 307 -8.78 23.32 8.74
CA ALA A 307 -7.96 22.24 8.18
C ALA A 307 -8.41 21.82 6.78
N PHE A 308 -9.67 22.03 6.42
CA PHE A 308 -10.22 21.69 5.11
C PHE A 308 -9.95 22.77 4.05
N ASP A 309 -9.66 24.01 4.45
CA ASP A 309 -9.44 25.13 3.52
C ASP A 309 -8.24 24.88 2.60
N ALA A 310 -7.29 24.04 3.00
CA ALA A 310 -6.10 23.68 2.23
C ALA A 310 -6.33 22.47 1.30
N LEU A 311 -7.44 21.74 1.45
CA LEU A 311 -7.73 20.55 0.66
C LEU A 311 -8.45 20.88 -0.65
N PRO A 312 -8.32 20.01 -1.69
CA PRO A 312 -9.15 20.10 -2.89
C PRO A 312 -10.63 20.04 -2.53
N GLU A 313 -11.43 20.83 -3.22
CA GLU A 313 -12.88 20.86 -2.99
C GLU A 313 -13.51 19.56 -3.50
N THR A 314 -14.24 18.88 -2.60
CA THR A 314 -15.03 17.67 -2.88
C THR A 314 -16.47 17.88 -2.40
N THR A 315 -17.39 17.06 -2.88
CA THR A 315 -18.76 17.06 -2.34
C THR A 315 -18.75 16.74 -0.84
N ALA A 316 -17.89 15.80 -0.43
CA ALA A 316 -17.78 15.34 0.94
C ALA A 316 -17.21 16.43 1.87
N ASN A 317 -16.12 17.13 1.50
CA ASN A 317 -15.56 18.15 2.38
C ASN A 317 -16.39 19.44 2.43
N THR A 318 -17.11 19.78 1.38
CA THR A 318 -18.10 20.85 1.39
C THR A 318 -19.21 20.55 2.40
N PHE A 319 -19.66 19.29 2.45
CA PHE A 319 -20.63 18.85 3.47
C PHE A 319 -20.02 18.88 4.87
N LEU A 320 -18.81 18.33 5.04
CA LEU A 320 -18.11 18.36 6.33
C LEU A 320 -17.92 19.77 6.88
N ALA A 321 -17.51 20.73 6.05
CA ALA A 321 -17.35 22.12 6.45
C ALA A 321 -18.67 22.70 7.01
N LYS A 322 -19.81 22.30 6.44
CA LYS A 322 -21.15 22.73 6.90
C LYS A 322 -21.49 22.18 8.29
N ILE A 323 -21.12 20.94 8.60
CA ILE A 323 -21.55 20.26 9.85
C ILE A 323 -20.53 20.37 11.00
N LEU A 324 -19.25 20.51 10.69
CA LEU A 324 -18.16 20.57 11.70
C LEU A 324 -18.28 21.76 12.65
N HIS A 325 -18.88 22.87 12.19
CA HIS A 325 -19.16 24.01 13.06
C HIS A 325 -19.96 23.66 14.32
N GLN A 326 -20.67 22.55 14.27
CA GLN A 326 -21.51 22.09 15.37
C GLN A 326 -20.95 20.84 16.06
N ARG A 327 -19.65 20.59 15.92
CA ARG A 327 -18.92 19.43 16.48
C ARG A 327 -19.48 18.08 16.00
N VAL A 328 -20.05 18.06 14.81
CA VAL A 328 -20.60 16.90 14.13
C VAL A 328 -19.77 16.59 12.88
N ALA A 329 -19.49 15.32 12.61
CA ALA A 329 -18.80 14.89 11.41
C ALA A 329 -19.49 13.69 10.75
N SER A 330 -19.21 13.49 9.44
CA SER A 330 -19.47 12.24 8.73
C SER A 330 -18.15 11.55 8.39
N HIS A 331 -18.12 10.22 8.40
CA HIS A 331 -16.95 9.42 8.06
C HIS A 331 -17.37 8.20 7.24
N ASN A 332 -17.03 8.20 5.97
CA ASN A 332 -17.37 7.13 5.03
C ASN A 332 -16.34 7.02 3.90
N ALA A 333 -16.56 6.12 2.96
CA ALA A 333 -15.63 5.87 1.86
C ALA A 333 -15.62 6.98 0.79
N ASP A 334 -16.49 7.98 0.84
CA ASP A 334 -16.50 9.11 -0.07
C ASP A 334 -15.39 10.13 0.25
N LEU A 335 -14.92 10.12 1.50
CA LEU A 335 -13.83 10.99 1.94
C LEU A 335 -12.50 10.57 1.31
N THR A 336 -11.68 11.55 0.97
CA THR A 336 -10.26 11.34 0.67
C THR A 336 -9.48 10.91 1.93
N ASP A 337 -8.25 10.45 1.77
CA ASP A 337 -7.43 10.05 2.93
C ASP A 337 -7.12 11.23 3.85
N ASP A 338 -6.86 12.41 3.27
CA ASP A 338 -6.59 13.64 4.04
C ASP A 338 -7.84 14.09 4.83
N GLU A 339 -9.01 14.04 4.19
CA GLU A 339 -10.28 14.37 4.85
C GLU A 339 -10.59 13.41 6.01
N ARG A 340 -10.36 12.10 5.81
CA ARG A 340 -10.48 11.10 6.87
C ARG A 340 -9.55 11.39 8.03
N GLN A 341 -8.28 11.64 7.72
CA GLN A 341 -7.27 11.93 8.74
C GLN A 341 -7.70 13.12 9.60
N ILE A 342 -8.19 14.20 9.00
CA ILE A 342 -8.66 15.39 9.74
C ILE A 342 -9.82 15.03 10.68
N VAL A 343 -10.82 14.28 10.19
CA VAL A 343 -11.96 13.84 11.03
C VAL A 343 -11.48 12.96 12.18
N GLU A 344 -10.57 12.02 11.90
CA GLU A 344 -10.00 11.12 12.90
C GLU A 344 -9.17 11.86 13.95
N GLU A 345 -8.34 12.84 13.55
CA GLU A 345 -7.59 13.70 14.48
C GLU A 345 -8.52 14.54 15.37
N HIS A 346 -9.61 15.07 14.81
CA HIS A 346 -10.59 15.81 15.59
C HIS A 346 -11.35 14.90 16.57
N LEU A 347 -11.60 13.65 16.18
CA LEU A 347 -12.23 12.67 17.06
C LEU A 347 -11.27 12.25 18.19
N LEU A 348 -10.01 11.97 17.89
CA LEU A 348 -8.97 11.63 18.88
C LEU A 348 -8.76 12.76 19.89
N SER A 349 -8.77 14.01 19.44
CA SER A 349 -8.60 15.19 20.27
C SER A 349 -9.90 15.63 20.98
N ARG A 350 -10.99 14.84 20.91
CA ARG A 350 -12.31 15.10 21.50
C ARG A 350 -12.93 16.46 21.11
N LYS A 351 -12.63 16.90 19.90
CA LYS A 351 -13.23 18.12 19.34
C LYS A 351 -14.59 17.86 18.70
N LEU A 352 -14.96 16.58 18.53
CA LEU A 352 -16.25 16.15 17.98
C LEU A 352 -17.11 15.55 19.09
N ASP A 353 -18.41 15.83 19.04
CA ASP A 353 -19.40 15.22 19.93
C ASP A 353 -20.12 14.06 19.26
N VAL A 354 -20.32 14.12 17.93
CA VAL A 354 -21.05 13.12 17.16
C VAL A 354 -20.33 12.82 15.84
N VAL A 355 -20.24 11.54 15.49
CA VAL A 355 -19.76 11.10 14.17
C VAL A 355 -20.73 10.11 13.56
N PHE A 356 -21.27 10.43 12.38
CA PHE A 356 -22.04 9.49 11.56
C PHE A 356 -21.08 8.74 10.66
N ALA A 357 -20.94 7.43 10.83
CA ALA A 357 -19.89 6.67 10.15
C ALA A 357 -20.37 5.35 9.56
N THR A 358 -19.76 4.94 8.47
CA THR A 358 -19.83 3.56 8.00
C THR A 358 -18.77 2.70 8.74
N SER A 359 -18.76 1.39 8.49
CA SER A 359 -17.79 0.47 9.11
C SER A 359 -16.31 0.84 8.85
N THR A 360 -16.04 1.78 7.94
CA THR A 360 -14.67 2.23 7.62
C THR A 360 -13.95 2.87 8.82
N LEU A 361 -14.67 3.53 9.73
CA LEU A 361 -14.08 4.07 10.98
C LEU A 361 -13.73 2.97 11.99
N ALA A 362 -14.25 1.75 11.79
CA ALA A 362 -13.97 0.63 12.69
C ALA A 362 -12.57 0.01 12.51
N ALA A 363 -11.75 0.46 11.56
CA ALA A 363 -10.45 -0.15 11.26
C ALA A 363 -9.30 0.54 12.02
N GLY A 364 -8.71 -0.15 13.01
CA GLY A 364 -7.33 0.06 13.46
C GLY A 364 -7.02 1.18 14.46
N VAL A 365 -7.80 2.24 14.59
CA VAL A 365 -7.48 3.39 15.46
C VAL A 365 -8.23 3.32 16.80
N ASN A 366 -7.57 3.75 17.88
CA ASN A 366 -8.15 3.76 19.21
C ASN A 366 -8.85 5.11 19.51
N PHE A 367 -10.16 5.19 19.26
CA PHE A 367 -10.94 6.40 19.50
C PHE A 367 -11.59 6.44 20.91
N PRO A 368 -11.75 7.64 21.50
CA PRO A 368 -12.32 7.83 22.85
C PRO A 368 -13.86 7.80 22.86
N LEU A 369 -14.49 6.81 22.22
CA LEU A 369 -15.94 6.76 22.05
C LEU A 369 -16.66 6.33 23.34
N GLY A 370 -17.71 7.06 23.73
CA GLY A 370 -18.56 6.78 24.89
C GLY A 370 -19.77 5.92 24.54
N ALA A 371 -20.37 6.12 23.35
CA ALA A 371 -21.50 5.32 22.89
C ALA A 371 -21.46 5.06 21.38
N ALA A 372 -22.11 3.97 20.97
CA ALA A 372 -22.41 3.66 19.57
C ALA A 372 -23.91 3.42 19.39
N ILE A 373 -24.48 3.99 18.35
CA ILE A 373 -25.84 3.75 17.90
C ILE A 373 -25.78 3.05 16.55
N PHE A 374 -26.37 1.87 16.43
CA PHE A 374 -26.55 1.19 15.15
C PHE A 374 -27.87 1.66 14.54
N ALA A 375 -27.78 2.69 13.70
CA ALA A 375 -28.92 3.26 13.00
C ALA A 375 -29.53 2.28 12.00
N THR A 376 -28.64 1.55 11.31
CA THR A 376 -28.97 0.42 10.46
C THR A 376 -27.94 -0.69 10.69
N TRP A 377 -28.30 -1.94 10.43
CA TRP A 377 -27.46 -3.11 10.70
C TRP A 377 -27.60 -4.18 9.60
N ALA A 378 -28.27 -3.83 8.48
CA ALA A 378 -28.35 -4.64 7.28
C ALA A 378 -27.91 -3.84 6.07
N ARG A 379 -27.16 -4.48 5.17
CA ARG A 379 -26.70 -3.88 3.92
C ARG A 379 -27.23 -4.65 2.72
N TRP A 380 -27.33 -3.97 1.58
CA TRP A 380 -27.69 -4.60 0.34
C TRP A 380 -26.61 -5.59 -0.11
N ASN A 381 -27.00 -6.82 -0.34
CA ASN A 381 -26.16 -7.87 -0.91
C ASN A 381 -26.63 -8.12 -2.36
N SER A 382 -25.77 -7.76 -3.32
CA SER A 382 -26.09 -7.89 -4.75
C SER A 382 -26.25 -9.34 -5.20
N GLY A 383 -25.52 -10.29 -4.60
CA GLY A 383 -25.62 -11.71 -4.90
C GLY A 383 -26.95 -12.31 -4.45
N ARG A 384 -27.46 -11.87 -3.30
CA ARG A 384 -28.77 -12.31 -2.75
C ARG A 384 -29.93 -11.40 -3.15
N ARG A 385 -29.66 -10.26 -3.78
CA ARG A 385 -30.65 -9.21 -4.11
C ARG A 385 -31.56 -8.84 -2.93
N ALA A 386 -31.00 -8.78 -1.74
CA ALA A 386 -31.72 -8.50 -0.50
C ALA A 386 -30.86 -7.73 0.49
N HIS A 387 -31.49 -7.05 1.44
CA HIS A 387 -30.79 -6.55 2.62
C HIS A 387 -30.45 -7.72 3.55
N VAL A 388 -29.18 -7.88 3.85
CA VAL A 388 -28.66 -8.94 4.72
C VAL A 388 -28.03 -8.28 5.96
N PRO A 389 -28.31 -8.79 7.16
CA PRO A 389 -27.64 -8.33 8.37
C PRO A 389 -26.13 -8.40 8.23
N ILE A 390 -25.40 -7.45 8.82
CA ILE A 390 -23.95 -7.50 8.91
C ILE A 390 -23.52 -8.72 9.70
N GLU A 391 -22.33 -9.20 9.46
CA GLU A 391 -21.79 -10.34 10.22
C GLU A 391 -21.55 -9.97 11.69
N ALA A 392 -21.77 -10.92 12.61
CA ALA A 392 -21.59 -10.70 14.04
C ALA A 392 -20.17 -10.22 14.39
N ALA A 393 -19.12 -10.72 13.70
CA ALA A 393 -17.75 -10.22 13.91
C ALA A 393 -17.60 -8.75 13.52
N GLU A 394 -18.23 -8.33 12.43
CA GLU A 394 -18.22 -6.92 12.04
C GLU A 394 -18.93 -6.07 13.09
N PHE A 395 -20.10 -6.50 13.55
CA PHE A 395 -20.82 -5.85 14.65
C PHE A 395 -19.92 -5.71 15.89
N HIS A 396 -19.31 -6.79 16.35
CA HIS A 396 -18.44 -6.77 17.55
C HIS A 396 -17.19 -5.93 17.35
N ASN A 397 -16.60 -5.89 16.14
CA ASN A 397 -15.49 -5.02 15.83
C ASN A 397 -15.88 -3.55 15.90
N MET A 398 -17.08 -3.19 15.44
CA MET A 398 -17.63 -1.83 15.51
C MET A 398 -18.00 -1.47 16.95
N ALA A 399 -18.73 -2.32 17.65
CA ALA A 399 -19.14 -2.15 19.04
C ALA A 399 -17.92 -2.05 19.99
N GLY A 400 -16.89 -2.83 19.71
CA GLY A 400 -15.65 -2.86 20.48
C GLY A 400 -14.84 -1.56 20.48
N ARG A 401 -15.20 -0.57 19.66
CA ARG A 401 -14.60 0.77 19.66
C ARG A 401 -15.04 1.64 20.83
N VAL A 402 -16.13 1.30 21.46
CA VAL A 402 -16.74 2.06 22.57
C VAL A 402 -16.18 1.61 23.92
N GLY A 403 -16.09 2.53 24.89
CA GLY A 403 -15.71 2.23 26.27
C GLY A 403 -14.30 1.64 26.38
N ARG A 404 -13.30 2.21 25.75
CA ARG A 404 -11.93 1.72 25.82
C ARG A 404 -11.18 2.20 27.06
N MET A 405 -10.20 1.42 27.52
CA MET A 405 -9.33 1.79 28.65
C MET A 405 -8.52 3.05 28.30
N GLY A 406 -8.23 3.86 29.35
CA GLY A 406 -7.49 5.12 29.19
C GLY A 406 -8.36 6.34 28.86
N PHE A 407 -9.69 6.17 28.71
CA PHE A 407 -10.62 7.27 28.46
C PHE A 407 -11.61 7.45 29.62
N ALA A 408 -12.18 8.67 29.73
CA ALA A 408 -12.94 9.13 30.91
C ALA A 408 -14.27 8.40 31.16
N HIS A 409 -14.83 7.68 30.20
CA HIS A 409 -16.10 6.98 30.39
C HIS A 409 -15.92 5.69 31.17
N GLU A 410 -16.65 5.53 32.25
CA GLU A 410 -16.60 4.29 33.06
C GLU A 410 -17.20 3.11 32.33
N HIS A 411 -18.29 3.32 31.57
CA HIS A 411 -19.01 2.31 30.82
C HIS A 411 -19.21 2.73 29.36
N GLY A 412 -19.13 1.82 28.44
CA GLY A 412 -19.48 2.01 27.04
C GLY A 412 -20.93 1.57 26.78
N ARG A 413 -21.64 2.29 25.89
CA ARG A 413 -23.03 1.93 25.53
C ARG A 413 -23.10 1.59 24.04
N VAL A 414 -23.67 0.45 23.73
CA VAL A 414 -23.91 0.00 22.36
C VAL A 414 -25.44 -0.16 22.19
N ILE A 415 -26.01 0.69 21.34
CA ILE A 415 -27.46 0.80 21.19
C ILE A 415 -27.85 0.23 19.82
N PHE A 416 -28.73 -0.75 19.87
CA PHE A 416 -29.34 -1.37 18.71
C PHE A 416 -30.80 -0.91 18.62
N VAL A 417 -31.23 -0.42 17.48
CA VAL A 417 -32.61 0.06 17.27
C VAL A 417 -33.40 -1.02 16.61
N ALA A 418 -34.40 -1.58 17.28
CA ALA A 418 -35.28 -2.62 16.78
C ALA A 418 -36.71 -2.13 16.63
N ARG A 419 -37.23 -2.11 15.40
CA ARG A 419 -38.56 -1.62 15.03
C ARG A 419 -39.58 -2.75 14.87
N SER A 420 -39.11 -3.99 14.93
CA SER A 420 -39.93 -5.20 14.78
C SER A 420 -39.40 -6.34 15.64
N ASP A 421 -40.24 -7.33 15.93
CA ASP A 421 -39.83 -8.52 16.68
C ASP A 421 -38.69 -9.30 15.97
N GLY A 422 -38.70 -9.33 14.64
CA GLY A 422 -37.60 -9.92 13.88
C GLY A 422 -36.25 -9.20 14.07
N GLU A 423 -36.28 -7.88 14.25
CA GLU A 423 -35.08 -7.09 14.56
C GLU A 423 -34.60 -7.32 15.99
N VAL A 424 -35.55 -7.55 16.95
CA VAL A 424 -35.22 -7.96 18.31
C VAL A 424 -34.50 -9.31 18.32
N GLU A 425 -35.02 -10.29 17.58
CA GLU A 425 -34.37 -11.59 17.46
C GLU A 425 -32.99 -11.48 16.81
N THR A 426 -32.84 -10.62 15.81
CA THR A 426 -31.52 -10.33 15.21
C THR A 426 -30.56 -9.71 16.21
N SER A 427 -31.03 -8.79 17.05
CA SER A 427 -30.18 -8.20 18.10
C SER A 427 -29.67 -9.26 19.08
N LYS A 428 -30.50 -10.22 19.45
CA LYS A 428 -30.08 -11.35 20.31
C LYS A 428 -28.97 -12.19 19.67
N GLN A 429 -29.02 -12.40 18.35
CA GLN A 429 -27.97 -13.12 17.64
C GLN A 429 -26.62 -12.41 17.72
N TYR A 430 -26.58 -11.08 17.62
CA TYR A 430 -25.32 -10.32 17.80
C TYR A 430 -24.76 -10.38 19.21
N LEU A 431 -25.62 -10.48 20.20
CA LEU A 431 -25.21 -10.50 21.59
C LEU A 431 -24.82 -11.91 22.08
N ALA A 432 -25.25 -12.95 21.38
CA ALA A 432 -24.88 -14.31 21.70
C ALA A 432 -23.47 -14.63 21.18
N LEU A 433 -22.52 -14.83 22.09
CA LEU A 433 -21.10 -15.11 21.74
C LEU A 433 -20.93 -16.39 20.88
N GLY A 434 -21.88 -17.34 20.94
CA GLY A 434 -21.88 -18.56 20.13
C GLY A 434 -22.23 -18.38 18.66
N THR A 435 -22.64 -17.20 18.24
CA THR A 435 -23.03 -16.88 16.85
C THR A 435 -21.95 -16.13 16.05
N LEU A 436 -20.73 -16.06 16.56
CA LEU A 436 -19.61 -15.46 15.87
C LEU A 436 -19.36 -16.15 14.51
N PRO A 437 -19.08 -15.40 13.45
CA PRO A 437 -18.84 -16.00 12.14
C PRO A 437 -17.62 -16.92 12.18
N LYS A 438 -17.75 -18.01 11.46
CA LYS A 438 -16.64 -18.94 11.26
C LYS A 438 -15.54 -18.28 10.44
N LEU A 439 -14.30 -18.54 10.77
CA LEU A 439 -13.20 -18.18 9.90
C LEU A 439 -13.40 -18.81 8.53
N SER A 440 -13.50 -18.00 7.50
CA SER A 440 -13.65 -18.52 6.14
C SER A 440 -12.29 -18.98 5.61
N ALA A 441 -12.28 -20.15 4.97
CA ALA A 441 -11.13 -20.61 4.20
C ALA A 441 -10.89 -19.65 3.02
N ARG A 442 -9.64 -19.21 2.82
CA ARG A 442 -9.29 -18.21 1.79
C ARG A 442 -8.42 -18.79 0.68
N ILE A 443 -7.71 -19.86 0.94
CA ILE A 443 -7.05 -20.65 -0.10
C ILE A 443 -8.10 -21.60 -0.67
N THR A 444 -8.43 -21.41 -1.92
CA THR A 444 -9.42 -22.20 -2.66
C THR A 444 -8.86 -22.61 -4.02
N PRO A 445 -9.32 -23.74 -4.55
CA PRO A 445 -8.82 -24.23 -5.84
C PRO A 445 -8.99 -23.28 -7.03
N GLU A 446 -9.91 -22.33 -6.96
CA GLU A 446 -10.15 -21.33 -8.00
C GLU A 446 -8.97 -20.33 -8.16
N ARG A 447 -8.13 -20.22 -7.11
CA ARG A 447 -6.97 -19.32 -7.07
C ARG A 447 -5.62 -20.03 -7.10
N PHE A 448 -5.60 -21.33 -7.34
CA PHE A 448 -4.35 -22.11 -7.32
C PHE A 448 -3.32 -21.68 -8.34
N ASN A 449 -3.71 -21.18 -9.51
CA ASN A 449 -2.76 -20.64 -10.50
C ASN A 449 -2.03 -19.39 -9.96
N GLN A 450 -2.75 -18.43 -9.36
CA GLN A 450 -2.10 -17.26 -8.75
C GLN A 450 -1.19 -17.67 -7.59
N LEU A 451 -1.70 -18.54 -6.70
CA LEU A 451 -0.96 -19.03 -5.55
C LEU A 451 0.32 -19.79 -5.94
N ALA A 452 0.21 -20.75 -6.87
CA ALA A 452 1.36 -21.53 -7.33
C ALA A 452 2.42 -20.65 -8.00
N LEU A 453 2.00 -19.70 -8.85
CA LEU A 453 2.93 -18.75 -9.48
C LEU A 453 3.65 -17.90 -8.43
N GLN A 454 2.96 -17.38 -7.41
CA GLN A 454 3.56 -16.60 -6.34
C GLN A 454 4.56 -17.42 -5.51
N LEU A 455 4.20 -18.66 -5.15
CA LEU A 455 5.06 -19.54 -4.35
C LEU A 455 6.34 -19.95 -5.10
N VAL A 456 6.25 -20.19 -6.39
CA VAL A 456 7.44 -20.49 -7.20
C VAL A 456 8.29 -19.24 -7.45
N ALA A 457 7.65 -18.11 -7.76
CA ALA A 457 8.34 -16.85 -8.02
C ALA A 457 9.12 -16.33 -6.82
N SER A 458 8.62 -16.60 -5.63
CA SER A 458 9.25 -16.25 -4.36
C SER A 458 10.35 -17.23 -3.94
N GLY A 459 10.55 -18.34 -4.70
CA GLY A 459 11.49 -19.39 -4.32
C GLY A 459 11.08 -20.25 -3.11
N LEU A 460 9.88 -20.03 -2.58
CA LEU A 460 9.35 -20.78 -1.43
C LEU A 460 9.02 -22.23 -1.78
N CYS A 461 8.60 -22.47 -3.02
CA CYS A 461 8.42 -23.81 -3.57
C CYS A 461 9.14 -23.91 -4.91
N ASN A 462 9.89 -24.98 -5.12
CA ASN A 462 10.65 -25.19 -6.34
C ASN A 462 10.33 -26.53 -7.02
N SER A 463 9.28 -27.23 -6.60
CA SER A 463 8.83 -28.49 -7.18
C SER A 463 7.32 -28.65 -6.99
N ARG A 464 6.72 -29.54 -7.78
CA ARG A 464 5.30 -29.90 -7.66
C ARG A 464 4.98 -30.48 -6.28
N SER A 465 5.85 -31.35 -5.76
CA SER A 465 5.69 -31.96 -4.44
C SER A 465 5.78 -30.91 -3.31
N ALA A 466 6.66 -29.92 -3.42
CA ALA A 466 6.76 -28.83 -2.44
C ALA A 466 5.51 -27.94 -2.43
N LEU A 467 4.96 -27.65 -3.63
CA LEU A 467 3.70 -26.91 -3.75
C LEU A 467 2.53 -27.67 -3.11
N GLU A 468 2.42 -28.96 -3.43
CA GLU A 468 1.38 -29.83 -2.87
C GLU A 468 1.48 -29.91 -1.34
N ALA A 469 2.68 -30.20 -0.84
CA ALA A 469 2.93 -30.29 0.60
C ALA A 469 2.58 -28.98 1.33
N LEU A 470 2.95 -27.81 0.76
CA LEU A 470 2.64 -26.52 1.36
C LEU A 470 1.12 -26.25 1.36
N VAL A 471 0.49 -26.34 0.17
CA VAL A 471 -0.93 -25.99 0.00
C VAL A 471 -1.85 -26.90 0.79
N CYS A 472 -1.56 -28.20 0.85
CA CYS A 472 -2.36 -29.16 1.60
C CYS A 472 -2.18 -29.02 3.12
N THR A 473 -1.10 -28.40 3.61
CA THR A 473 -0.86 -28.18 5.06
C THR A 473 -1.30 -26.81 5.55
N THR A 474 -1.88 -25.97 4.67
CA THR A 474 -2.48 -24.71 5.05
C THR A 474 -3.68 -24.90 5.98
N PHE A 475 -4.05 -23.86 6.71
CA PHE A 475 -5.24 -23.89 7.57
C PHE A 475 -6.52 -24.18 6.77
N SER A 476 -6.66 -23.57 5.58
CA SER A 476 -7.77 -23.84 4.64
C SER A 476 -7.77 -25.29 4.17
N GLY A 477 -6.61 -25.87 3.88
CA GLY A 477 -6.48 -27.27 3.45
C GLY A 477 -6.96 -28.23 4.52
N LEU A 478 -6.49 -28.07 5.77
CA LEU A 478 -6.93 -28.92 6.89
C LEU A 478 -8.42 -28.76 7.18
N ARG A 479 -8.94 -27.54 7.16
CA ARG A 479 -10.38 -27.30 7.35
C ARG A 479 -11.23 -27.89 6.26
N GLU A 480 -10.79 -27.86 5.00
CA GLU A 480 -11.54 -28.50 3.92
C GLU A 480 -11.49 -30.01 4.03
N GLN A 481 -10.38 -30.58 4.48
CA GLN A 481 -10.27 -32.00 4.78
C GLN A 481 -11.28 -32.43 5.84
N ASP A 482 -11.41 -31.67 6.92
CA ASP A 482 -12.35 -31.95 8.01
C ASP A 482 -13.81 -31.78 7.58
N ARG A 483 -14.08 -30.77 6.75
CA ARG A 483 -15.43 -30.42 6.28
C ARG A 483 -15.90 -31.32 5.15
N ASN A 484 -15.04 -31.56 4.17
CA ASN A 484 -15.34 -32.30 2.95
C ASN A 484 -14.10 -33.02 2.41
N ALA A 485 -13.77 -34.16 2.98
CA ALA A 485 -12.60 -34.94 2.59
C ALA A 485 -12.59 -35.31 1.10
N THR A 486 -13.77 -35.51 0.49
CA THR A 486 -13.90 -35.84 -0.95
C THR A 486 -13.48 -34.63 -1.82
N ALA A 487 -13.91 -33.42 -1.46
CA ALA A 487 -13.50 -32.21 -2.16
C ALA A 487 -12.00 -31.95 -1.96
N PHE A 488 -11.50 -32.10 -0.74
CA PHE A 488 -10.08 -31.96 -0.45
C PHE A 488 -9.20 -32.95 -1.22
N ALA A 489 -9.63 -34.19 -1.38
CA ALA A 489 -8.92 -35.20 -2.16
C ALA A 489 -8.69 -34.78 -3.64
N THR A 490 -9.47 -33.80 -4.15
CA THR A 490 -9.25 -33.24 -5.49
C THR A 490 -8.21 -32.14 -5.56
N TRP A 491 -7.78 -31.57 -4.44
CA TRP A 491 -6.87 -30.42 -4.39
C TRP A 491 -5.52 -30.70 -5.06
N PRO A 492 -4.82 -31.82 -4.81
CA PRO A 492 -3.58 -32.10 -5.49
C PRO A 492 -3.72 -32.05 -7.01
N LYS A 493 -4.75 -32.74 -7.55
CA LYS A 493 -5.00 -32.74 -9.01
C LYS A 493 -5.30 -31.35 -9.55
N ARG A 494 -6.15 -30.56 -8.87
CA ARG A 494 -6.50 -29.19 -9.27
C ARG A 494 -5.29 -28.26 -9.22
N LEU A 495 -4.43 -28.43 -8.21
CA LEU A 495 -3.18 -27.68 -8.11
C LEU A 495 -2.22 -28.04 -9.25
N MET A 496 -2.07 -29.33 -9.56
CA MET A 496 -1.23 -29.75 -10.68
C MET A 496 -1.74 -29.24 -12.02
N ASN A 497 -3.05 -29.26 -12.24
CA ASN A 497 -3.66 -28.64 -13.43
C ASN A 497 -3.38 -27.14 -13.52
N ALA A 498 -3.39 -26.42 -12.39
CA ALA A 498 -3.05 -25.01 -12.35
C ALA A 498 -1.54 -24.79 -12.72
N VAL A 499 -0.65 -25.65 -12.22
CA VAL A 499 0.79 -25.62 -12.58
C VAL A 499 0.97 -25.91 -14.06
N ASP A 500 0.26 -26.93 -14.60
CA ASP A 500 0.33 -27.27 -16.02
C ASP A 500 -0.15 -26.10 -16.90
N GLY A 501 -1.21 -25.40 -16.48
CA GLY A 501 -1.67 -24.18 -17.14
C GLY A 501 -0.62 -23.07 -17.15
N LEU A 502 0.09 -22.86 -16.03
CA LEU A 502 1.16 -21.87 -15.92
C LEU A 502 2.41 -22.24 -16.77
N VAL A 503 2.71 -23.53 -16.86
CA VAL A 503 3.78 -24.04 -17.73
C VAL A 503 3.37 -23.88 -19.20
N GLY A 504 2.13 -24.21 -19.55
CA GLY A 504 1.60 -24.01 -20.90
C GLY A 504 1.58 -22.54 -21.36
N GLN A 505 1.35 -21.61 -20.43
CA GLN A 505 1.43 -20.17 -20.66
C GLN A 505 2.88 -19.62 -20.61
N VAL A 506 3.85 -20.46 -20.32
CA VAL A 506 5.27 -20.10 -20.18
C VAL A 506 5.51 -19.04 -19.07
N PHE A 507 4.74 -19.07 -18.02
CA PHE A 507 5.03 -18.34 -16.77
C PHE A 507 5.93 -19.15 -15.85
N LEU A 508 5.83 -20.47 -15.91
CA LEU A 508 6.72 -21.41 -15.27
C LEU A 508 7.42 -22.27 -16.31
N LEU A 509 8.62 -22.72 -15.98
CA LEU A 509 9.34 -23.77 -16.70
C LEU A 509 9.62 -24.91 -15.73
N GLU A 510 9.51 -26.13 -16.23
CA GLU A 510 9.91 -27.32 -15.48
C GLU A 510 11.20 -27.87 -16.07
N THR A 511 12.24 -27.96 -15.26
CA THR A 511 13.54 -28.48 -15.67
C THR A 511 13.50 -30.02 -15.78
N ILE A 512 14.47 -30.62 -16.45
CA ILE A 512 14.62 -32.08 -16.57
C ILE A 512 14.67 -32.75 -15.19
N SER A 513 15.19 -32.04 -14.17
CA SER A 513 15.22 -32.52 -12.77
C SER A 513 13.89 -32.38 -12.02
N GLY A 514 12.82 -31.91 -12.68
CA GLY A 514 11.51 -31.66 -12.05
C GLY A 514 11.45 -30.38 -11.21
N LYS A 515 12.46 -29.50 -11.31
CA LYS A 515 12.46 -28.23 -10.62
C LYS A 515 11.61 -27.22 -11.38
N LEU A 516 10.69 -26.55 -10.68
CA LEU A 516 9.92 -25.43 -11.18
C LEU A 516 10.70 -24.13 -11.03
N VAL A 517 10.78 -23.35 -12.09
CA VAL A 517 11.37 -22.00 -12.09
C VAL A 517 10.46 -21.03 -12.82
N THR A 518 10.44 -19.79 -12.39
CA THR A 518 9.69 -18.74 -13.09
C THR A 518 10.46 -18.20 -14.27
N THR A 519 9.76 -17.94 -15.37
CA THR A 519 10.29 -17.08 -16.44
C THR A 519 10.37 -15.63 -15.94
N ALA A 520 11.07 -14.76 -16.68
CA ALA A 520 11.09 -13.34 -16.36
C ALA A 520 9.67 -12.72 -16.37
N VAL A 521 8.84 -13.11 -17.35
CA VAL A 521 7.44 -12.65 -17.44
C VAL A 521 6.60 -13.21 -16.30
N GLY A 522 6.72 -14.50 -15.99
CA GLY A 522 6.00 -15.12 -14.85
C GLY A 522 6.37 -14.46 -13.53
N ARG A 523 7.65 -14.12 -13.34
CA ARG A 523 8.12 -13.38 -12.16
C ARG A 523 7.53 -11.97 -12.10
N ALA A 524 7.46 -11.25 -13.22
CA ALA A 524 6.87 -9.92 -13.28
C ALA A 524 5.38 -9.95 -12.93
N VAL A 525 4.62 -10.94 -13.40
CA VAL A 525 3.22 -11.14 -13.03
C VAL A 525 3.08 -11.42 -11.53
N ALA A 526 3.85 -12.34 -10.99
CA ALA A 526 3.81 -12.71 -9.58
C ALA A 526 4.13 -11.51 -8.66
N GLN A 527 5.20 -10.77 -8.97
CA GLN A 527 5.66 -9.63 -8.18
C GLN A 527 4.71 -8.43 -8.26
N SER A 528 4.04 -8.23 -9.39
CA SER A 528 3.01 -7.19 -9.52
C SER A 528 1.74 -7.49 -8.74
N GLY A 529 1.51 -8.75 -8.37
CA GLY A 529 0.29 -9.22 -7.72
C GLY A 529 -0.91 -9.31 -8.67
N LEU A 530 -0.70 -9.16 -9.97
CA LEU A 530 -1.73 -9.35 -10.98
C LEU A 530 -2.10 -10.83 -11.14
N LEU A 531 -3.32 -11.09 -11.57
CA LEU A 531 -3.73 -12.42 -11.96
C LEU A 531 -2.93 -12.91 -13.17
N PRO A 532 -2.57 -14.20 -13.26
CA PRO A 532 -1.93 -14.75 -14.46
C PRO A 532 -2.73 -14.47 -15.73
N GLU A 533 -4.06 -14.56 -15.66
CA GLU A 533 -4.97 -14.26 -16.77
C GLU A 533 -4.89 -12.79 -17.22
N THR A 534 -4.70 -11.87 -16.28
CA THR A 534 -4.44 -10.46 -16.60
C THR A 534 -3.10 -10.28 -17.31
N GLY A 535 -2.07 -11.02 -16.88
CA GLY A 535 -0.77 -11.03 -17.56
C GLY A 535 -0.88 -11.45 -19.02
N VAL A 536 -1.62 -12.53 -19.30
CA VAL A 536 -1.89 -12.99 -20.68
C VAL A 536 -2.64 -11.93 -21.48
N PHE A 537 -3.74 -11.43 -20.92
CA PHE A 537 -4.60 -10.43 -21.57
C PHE A 537 -3.82 -9.17 -21.99
N LEU A 538 -3.02 -8.63 -21.08
CA LEU A 538 -2.23 -7.42 -21.34
C LEU A 538 -1.11 -7.65 -22.37
N LEU A 539 -0.48 -8.83 -22.36
CA LEU A 539 0.51 -9.21 -23.36
C LEU A 539 -0.12 -9.40 -24.74
N GLU A 540 -1.27 -10.04 -24.82
CA GLU A 540 -2.00 -10.20 -26.07
C GLU A 540 -2.42 -8.86 -26.66
N TYR A 541 -2.91 -7.95 -25.82
CA TYR A 541 -3.23 -6.59 -26.25
C TYR A 541 -1.99 -5.86 -26.78
N ALA A 542 -0.88 -5.87 -26.02
CA ALA A 542 0.36 -5.24 -26.43
C ALA A 542 0.96 -5.86 -27.69
N HIS A 543 0.85 -7.18 -27.85
CA HIS A 543 1.30 -7.87 -29.06
C HIS A 543 0.50 -7.45 -30.29
N ARG A 544 -0.83 -7.43 -30.17
CA ARG A 544 -1.73 -7.07 -31.29
C ARG A 544 -1.67 -5.59 -31.65
N ARG A 545 -1.53 -4.69 -30.69
CA ARG A 545 -1.66 -3.23 -30.86
C ARG A 545 -0.37 -2.45 -30.61
N GLY A 546 0.72 -3.13 -30.24
CA GLY A 546 1.97 -2.46 -29.89
C GLY A 546 2.53 -1.58 -30.99
N GLY A 547 2.38 -1.98 -32.25
CA GLY A 547 2.77 -1.18 -33.41
C GLY A 547 2.06 0.18 -33.45
N GLU A 548 0.74 0.18 -33.33
CA GLU A 548 -0.07 1.40 -33.31
C GLU A 548 0.21 2.25 -32.08
N LEU A 549 0.32 1.63 -30.91
CA LEU A 549 0.64 2.34 -29.66
C LEU A 549 1.98 3.10 -29.75
N VAL A 550 2.99 2.49 -30.36
CA VAL A 550 4.31 3.12 -30.51
C VAL A 550 4.29 4.29 -31.49
N THR A 551 3.45 4.27 -32.51
CA THR A 551 3.30 5.43 -33.43
C THR A 551 2.75 6.68 -32.74
N LEU A 552 2.10 6.52 -31.59
CA LEU A 552 1.58 7.63 -30.76
C LEU A 552 2.64 8.26 -29.86
N LEU A 553 3.85 7.68 -29.79
CA LEU A 553 4.94 8.29 -29.02
C LEU A 553 5.45 9.58 -29.70
N PRO A 554 5.78 10.62 -28.91
CA PRO A 554 6.31 11.86 -29.48
C PRO A 554 7.69 11.63 -30.10
N THR A 555 7.95 12.28 -31.23
CA THR A 555 9.19 12.12 -32.04
C THR A 555 10.02 13.39 -32.15
N GLY A 556 9.65 14.48 -31.44
CA GLY A 556 10.35 15.77 -31.50
C GLY A 556 10.96 16.17 -30.15
N ALA A 557 11.54 17.38 -30.13
CA ALA A 557 12.15 17.96 -28.94
C ALA A 557 11.15 18.39 -27.86
N THR A 558 9.85 18.37 -28.14
CA THR A 558 8.78 18.67 -27.21
C THR A 558 7.91 17.43 -26.99
N PRO A 559 7.35 17.23 -25.79
CA PRO A 559 6.35 16.21 -25.57
C PRO A 559 5.18 16.42 -26.54
N GLY A 560 4.79 15.37 -27.26
CA GLY A 560 3.60 15.37 -28.10
C GLY A 560 2.33 15.20 -27.27
N ASP A 561 1.20 15.20 -27.97
CA ASP A 561 -0.08 14.82 -27.35
C ASP A 561 -0.09 13.31 -27.09
N LEU A 562 -0.04 12.93 -25.82
CA LEU A 562 -0.10 11.54 -25.35
C LEU A 562 -1.50 11.09 -24.97
N TYR A 563 -2.51 11.92 -25.20
CA TYR A 563 -3.88 11.65 -24.76
C TYR A 563 -4.39 10.29 -25.24
N LYS A 564 -4.28 10.03 -26.55
CA LYS A 564 -4.73 8.76 -27.13
C LYS A 564 -3.97 7.56 -26.55
N LEU A 565 -2.64 7.65 -26.45
CA LEU A 565 -1.82 6.57 -25.87
C LEU A 565 -2.18 6.29 -24.42
N ASN A 566 -2.28 7.34 -23.59
CA ASN A 566 -2.65 7.21 -22.19
C ASN A 566 -4.06 6.63 -22.02
N PHE A 567 -5.01 7.04 -22.89
CA PHE A 567 -6.35 6.49 -22.92
C PHE A 567 -6.35 5.00 -23.21
N LEU A 568 -5.65 4.57 -24.25
CA LEU A 568 -5.60 3.16 -24.67
C LEU A 568 -4.92 2.27 -23.63
N LEU A 569 -3.83 2.72 -23.02
CA LEU A 569 -3.17 1.98 -21.93
C LEU A 569 -4.07 1.85 -20.69
N SER A 570 -4.78 2.92 -20.33
CA SER A 570 -5.73 2.91 -19.21
C SER A 570 -6.92 1.98 -19.50
N CYS A 571 -7.48 2.05 -20.71
CA CYS A 571 -8.54 1.17 -21.17
C CYS A 571 -8.14 -0.30 -21.14
N ALA A 572 -6.92 -0.63 -21.58
CA ALA A 572 -6.41 -1.99 -21.53
C ALA A 572 -6.35 -2.52 -20.09
N CYS A 573 -5.85 -1.71 -19.16
CA CYS A 573 -5.82 -2.09 -17.75
C CYS A 573 -7.23 -2.32 -17.19
N PHE A 574 -8.16 -1.38 -17.40
CA PHE A 574 -9.53 -1.50 -16.91
C PHE A 574 -10.37 -2.59 -17.58
N SER A 575 -9.97 -3.03 -18.79
CA SER A 575 -10.62 -4.14 -19.49
C SER A 575 -10.11 -5.51 -19.09
N SER A 576 -9.07 -5.57 -18.25
CA SER A 576 -8.44 -6.82 -17.84
C SER A 576 -9.31 -7.63 -16.84
N PRO A 577 -9.02 -8.93 -16.65
CA PRO A 577 -9.70 -9.78 -15.67
C PRO A 577 -9.69 -9.26 -14.23
N GLU A 578 -8.79 -8.33 -13.90
CA GLU A 578 -8.81 -7.67 -12.59
C GLU A 578 -10.09 -6.88 -12.33
N PHE A 579 -10.64 -6.26 -13.37
CA PHE A 579 -11.77 -5.34 -13.27
C PHE A 579 -13.06 -5.88 -13.87
N ARG A 580 -13.00 -7.03 -14.54
CA ARG A 580 -14.13 -7.60 -15.27
C ARG A 580 -14.35 -9.06 -14.90
N THR A 581 -15.62 -9.47 -14.90
CA THR A 581 -15.98 -10.88 -14.78
C THR A 581 -15.57 -11.64 -16.04
N THR A 582 -14.77 -12.68 -15.86
CA THR A 582 -14.36 -13.60 -16.93
C THR A 582 -14.68 -15.04 -16.53
N ASP A 583 -15.17 -15.86 -17.45
CA ASP A 583 -15.47 -17.29 -17.20
C ASP A 583 -16.19 -17.57 -15.87
N LYS A 584 -17.16 -16.71 -15.51
CA LYS A 584 -17.91 -16.76 -14.25
C LYS A 584 -17.07 -16.46 -12.98
N LYS A 585 -15.80 -16.03 -13.12
CA LYS A 585 -15.00 -15.54 -12.00
C LYS A 585 -15.27 -14.05 -11.79
N PRO A 586 -15.58 -13.61 -10.57
CA PRO A 586 -15.75 -12.19 -10.28
C PRO A 586 -14.41 -11.45 -10.39
N PRO A 587 -14.44 -10.16 -10.69
CA PRO A 587 -13.23 -9.34 -10.71
C PRO A 587 -12.63 -9.21 -9.29
N THR A 588 -11.32 -8.97 -9.21
CA THR A 588 -10.64 -8.70 -7.94
C THR A 588 -10.73 -7.24 -7.52
N ARG A 589 -11.03 -6.36 -8.49
CA ARG A 589 -11.23 -4.92 -8.31
C ARG A 589 -12.52 -4.49 -9.00
N PHE A 590 -13.22 -3.54 -8.40
CA PHE A 590 -14.49 -3.05 -8.94
C PHE A 590 -14.33 -1.63 -9.47
N LEU A 591 -14.85 -1.40 -10.67
CA LEU A 591 -15.09 -0.06 -11.16
C LEU A 591 -16.34 0.50 -10.49
N PRO A 592 -16.41 1.83 -10.27
CA PRO A 592 -17.63 2.44 -9.75
C PRO A 592 -18.84 2.12 -10.65
N TRP A 593 -19.92 1.56 -10.09
CA TRP A 593 -21.10 1.14 -10.85
C TRP A 593 -21.74 2.28 -11.70
N PRO A 594 -21.70 3.57 -11.30
CA PRO A 594 -22.22 4.63 -12.16
C PRO A 594 -21.55 4.72 -13.53
N LEU A 595 -20.34 4.14 -13.67
CA LEU A 595 -19.60 4.13 -14.94
C LEU A 595 -20.14 3.09 -15.95
N GLU A 596 -21.01 2.20 -15.53
CA GLU A 596 -21.74 1.26 -16.43
C GLU A 596 -22.83 1.97 -17.24
N ARG A 597 -23.18 3.20 -16.85
CA ARG A 597 -24.22 4.02 -17.49
C ARG A 597 -23.71 4.78 -18.72
N PRO A 598 -24.56 5.54 -19.43
CA PRO A 598 -24.30 5.98 -20.79
C PRO A 598 -23.02 6.80 -20.96
N THR A 599 -22.51 6.73 -22.13
CA THR A 599 -21.30 7.32 -22.69
C THR A 599 -20.95 8.69 -22.10
N LEU A 600 -19.93 8.74 -21.24
CA LEU A 600 -19.27 9.99 -20.86
C LEU A 600 -18.34 10.50 -21.97
N PHE A 601 -18.05 9.64 -22.96
CA PHE A 601 -17.04 9.90 -23.96
C PHE A 601 -17.31 9.12 -25.25
N ASN A 602 -17.22 9.79 -26.40
CA ASN A 602 -17.29 9.12 -27.69
C ASN A 602 -15.96 8.41 -28.01
N ALA A 603 -15.93 7.10 -27.88
CA ALA A 603 -14.77 6.26 -28.14
C ALA A 603 -14.68 5.77 -29.60
N ASP A 604 -15.65 6.09 -30.47
CA ASP A 604 -15.66 5.63 -31.86
C ASP A 604 -14.35 5.90 -32.62
N PRO A 605 -13.68 7.07 -32.46
CA PRO A 605 -12.39 7.33 -33.10
C PRO A 605 -11.27 6.36 -32.69
N TYR A 606 -11.41 5.69 -31.54
CA TYR A 606 -10.41 4.77 -30.99
C TYR A 606 -10.84 3.31 -31.06
N ARG A 607 -12.03 3.03 -31.61
CA ARG A 607 -12.66 1.70 -31.58
C ARG A 607 -11.76 0.59 -32.11
N ALA A 608 -11.00 0.86 -33.19
CA ALA A 608 -10.09 -0.11 -33.78
C ALA A 608 -8.92 -0.49 -32.85
N ASP A 609 -8.52 0.40 -31.95
CA ASP A 609 -7.36 0.26 -31.07
C ASP A 609 -7.73 -0.24 -29.67
N LEU A 610 -9.05 -0.31 -29.37
CA LEU A 610 -9.54 -0.77 -28.06
C LEU A 610 -9.37 -2.28 -27.87
N PRO A 611 -9.25 -2.77 -26.64
CA PRO A 611 -9.34 -4.17 -26.32
C PRO A 611 -10.69 -4.76 -26.79
N GLU A 612 -10.67 -5.95 -27.36
CA GLU A 612 -11.88 -6.62 -27.93
C GLU A 612 -13.09 -6.68 -26.98
N PRO A 613 -12.93 -6.95 -25.67
CA PRO A 613 -14.06 -6.96 -24.75
C PRO A 613 -14.83 -5.64 -24.63
N VAL A 614 -14.17 -4.51 -24.85
CA VAL A 614 -14.80 -3.17 -24.78
C VAL A 614 -15.73 -2.91 -25.97
N TRP A 615 -15.53 -3.63 -27.08
CA TRP A 615 -16.37 -3.52 -28.27
C TRP A 615 -17.79 -4.04 -28.05
N GLN A 616 -17.99 -4.88 -27.02
CA GLN A 616 -19.23 -5.53 -26.70
C GLN A 616 -20.14 -4.76 -25.72
N ALA A 617 -20.13 -3.44 -25.77
CA ALA A 617 -21.00 -2.56 -24.99
C ALA A 617 -20.69 -2.42 -23.49
N ASP A 618 -19.52 -2.86 -23.02
CA ASP A 618 -19.08 -2.52 -21.67
C ASP A 618 -18.40 -1.15 -21.65
N LEU A 619 -19.15 -0.13 -21.21
CA LEU A 619 -18.70 1.26 -21.21
C LEU A 619 -17.86 1.63 -19.98
N ALA A 620 -17.87 0.81 -18.92
CA ALA A 620 -17.19 1.13 -17.68
C ALA A 620 -15.66 1.34 -17.85
N PRO A 621 -14.90 0.51 -18.58
CA PRO A 621 -13.49 0.73 -18.85
C PRO A 621 -13.21 2.02 -19.64
N ILE A 622 -14.06 2.36 -20.60
CA ILE A 622 -13.94 3.58 -21.41
C ILE A 622 -14.16 4.80 -20.54
N ASN A 623 -15.26 4.82 -19.77
CA ASN A 623 -15.60 5.92 -18.88
C ASN A 623 -14.55 6.09 -17.78
N ALA A 624 -14.05 4.99 -17.20
CA ALA A 624 -12.97 5.01 -16.21
C ALA A 624 -11.67 5.57 -16.77
N ALA A 625 -11.29 5.18 -17.99
CA ALA A 625 -10.11 5.70 -18.67
C ALA A 625 -10.27 7.20 -18.95
N LYS A 626 -11.44 7.64 -19.44
CA LYS A 626 -11.72 9.07 -19.68
C LYS A 626 -11.56 9.91 -18.41
N LEU A 627 -12.19 9.48 -17.30
CA LEU A 627 -12.09 10.20 -16.03
C LEU A 627 -10.64 10.21 -15.49
N SER A 628 -9.88 9.12 -15.73
CA SER A 628 -8.47 9.07 -15.34
C SER A 628 -7.62 10.05 -16.14
N LEU A 629 -7.94 10.26 -17.43
CA LEU A 629 -7.28 11.29 -18.23
C LEU A 629 -7.66 12.69 -17.78
N ASP A 630 -8.94 12.96 -17.54
CA ASP A 630 -9.35 14.26 -17.03
C ASP A 630 -8.65 14.59 -15.71
N TRP A 631 -8.50 13.58 -14.85
CA TRP A 631 -7.76 13.70 -13.60
C TRP A 631 -6.29 14.10 -13.82
N ILE A 632 -5.56 13.43 -14.69
CA ILE A 632 -4.15 13.75 -14.97
C ILE A 632 -3.95 15.04 -15.77
N GLU A 633 -4.97 15.52 -16.44
CA GLU A 633 -4.94 16.82 -17.12
C GLU A 633 -5.36 17.99 -16.23
N GLY A 634 -5.75 17.72 -15.01
CA GLY A 634 -5.97 18.72 -13.98
C GLY A 634 -7.42 18.96 -13.55
N ALA A 635 -8.37 18.14 -13.99
CA ALA A 635 -9.75 18.27 -13.54
C ALA A 635 -9.86 18.11 -12.02
N GLU A 636 -10.58 19.00 -11.36
CA GLU A 636 -10.81 18.95 -9.91
C GLU A 636 -11.82 17.86 -9.56
N TYR A 637 -11.72 17.32 -8.32
CA TYR A 637 -12.63 16.28 -7.85
C TYR A 637 -14.09 16.63 -8.02
N ARG A 638 -14.48 17.84 -7.64
CA ARG A 638 -15.86 18.32 -7.76
C ARG A 638 -16.39 18.31 -9.18
N GLN A 639 -15.53 18.66 -10.14
CA GLN A 639 -15.86 18.59 -11.55
C GLN A 639 -16.08 17.14 -11.99
N LEU A 640 -15.20 16.23 -11.59
CA LEU A 640 -15.29 14.80 -11.92
C LEU A 640 -16.51 14.14 -11.26
N GLU A 641 -16.81 14.47 -9.99
CA GLU A 641 -18.00 14.02 -9.28
C GLU A 641 -19.30 14.44 -9.99
N SER A 642 -19.31 15.63 -10.57
CA SER A 642 -20.48 16.16 -11.29
C SER A 642 -20.75 15.49 -12.63
N THR A 643 -19.81 14.71 -13.19
CA THR A 643 -19.98 14.05 -14.49
C THR A 643 -21.07 12.96 -14.45
N THR A 644 -21.24 12.30 -13.32
CA THR A 644 -22.22 11.23 -13.17
C THR A 644 -22.70 11.16 -11.73
N PRO A 645 -24.03 11.14 -11.47
CA PRO A 645 -24.56 10.98 -10.14
C PRO A 645 -24.08 9.70 -9.47
N GLY A 646 -23.61 9.82 -8.23
CA GLY A 646 -23.11 8.70 -7.44
C GLY A 646 -21.60 8.47 -7.52
N LEU A 647 -20.87 9.23 -8.33
CA LEU A 647 -19.41 9.30 -8.24
C LEU A 647 -19.00 10.19 -7.06
N THR A 648 -17.98 9.76 -6.33
CA THR A 648 -17.43 10.48 -5.19
C THR A 648 -15.91 10.50 -5.25
N ALA A 649 -15.28 11.48 -4.61
CA ALA A 649 -13.83 11.61 -4.59
C ALA A 649 -13.14 10.34 -4.07
N GLY A 650 -13.72 9.68 -3.05
CA GLY A 650 -13.20 8.43 -2.53
C GLY A 650 -13.23 7.29 -3.56
N THR A 651 -14.34 7.12 -4.29
CA THR A 651 -14.44 6.09 -5.33
C THR A 651 -13.51 6.37 -6.51
N LEU A 652 -13.37 7.63 -6.91
CA LEU A 652 -12.44 8.05 -7.95
C LEU A 652 -10.99 7.79 -7.53
N ARG A 653 -10.63 8.15 -6.31
CA ARG A 653 -9.30 7.88 -5.75
C ARG A 653 -8.95 6.39 -5.76
N ASP A 654 -9.87 5.53 -5.33
CA ASP A 654 -9.63 4.10 -5.33
C ASP A 654 -9.48 3.54 -6.75
N MET A 655 -10.26 4.07 -7.71
CA MET A 655 -10.12 3.77 -9.13
C MET A 655 -8.73 4.17 -9.66
N TYR A 656 -8.26 5.38 -9.36
CA TYR A 656 -6.94 5.86 -9.79
C TYR A 656 -5.80 5.05 -9.16
N ARG A 657 -5.92 4.70 -7.88
CA ARG A 657 -4.95 3.83 -7.18
C ARG A 657 -4.85 2.46 -7.85
N ASN A 658 -5.99 1.86 -8.16
CA ASN A 658 -6.05 0.56 -8.83
C ASN A 658 -5.49 0.62 -10.26
N LEU A 659 -5.77 1.69 -11.01
CA LEU A 659 -5.18 1.92 -12.33
C LEU A 659 -3.65 2.07 -12.25
N GLY A 660 -3.16 2.89 -11.30
CA GLY A 660 -1.73 3.09 -11.10
C GLY A 660 -1.01 1.77 -10.82
N TRP A 661 -1.58 0.93 -9.96
CA TRP A 661 -1.07 -0.42 -9.68
C TRP A 661 -1.06 -1.32 -10.92
N ALA A 662 -2.14 -1.36 -11.68
CA ALA A 662 -2.25 -2.18 -12.90
C ALA A 662 -1.24 -1.73 -13.97
N LEU A 663 -1.06 -0.42 -14.16
CA LEU A 663 -0.08 0.15 -15.09
C LEU A 663 1.37 -0.19 -14.71
N GLN A 664 1.70 -0.19 -13.42
CA GLN A 664 3.02 -0.64 -12.94
C GLN A 664 3.26 -2.11 -13.24
N GLY A 665 2.26 -2.95 -12.97
CA GLY A 665 2.32 -4.37 -13.31
C GLY A 665 2.45 -4.59 -14.81
N PHE A 666 1.69 -3.88 -15.62
CA PHE A 666 1.78 -3.92 -17.08
C PHE A 666 3.18 -3.52 -17.57
N ALA A 667 3.72 -2.42 -17.04
CA ALA A 667 5.08 -1.98 -17.38
C ALA A 667 6.15 -3.02 -17.00
N ALA A 668 6.00 -3.70 -15.85
CA ALA A 668 6.92 -4.77 -15.44
C ALA A 668 6.85 -5.98 -16.39
N ILE A 669 5.64 -6.38 -16.77
CA ILE A 669 5.39 -7.46 -17.72
C ILE A 669 6.00 -7.13 -19.09
N LEU A 670 5.77 -5.92 -19.60
CA LEU A 670 6.35 -5.46 -20.86
C LEU A 670 7.88 -5.41 -20.82
N THR A 671 8.47 -4.97 -19.71
CA THR A 671 9.92 -4.95 -19.51
C THR A 671 10.50 -6.36 -19.62
N ALA A 672 9.88 -7.32 -18.94
CA ALA A 672 10.31 -8.71 -18.98
C ALA A 672 10.09 -9.36 -20.35
N ALA A 673 8.96 -9.05 -21.00
CA ALA A 673 8.65 -9.56 -22.33
C ALA A 673 9.60 -9.04 -23.40
N ALA A 674 10.01 -7.77 -23.31
CA ALA A 674 10.89 -7.10 -24.26
C ALA A 674 12.38 -7.46 -24.11
N ASP A 675 12.78 -8.12 -23.04
CA ASP A 675 14.19 -8.46 -22.79
C ASP A 675 14.70 -9.48 -23.84
N LYS A 676 15.58 -9.03 -24.70
CA LYS A 676 16.14 -9.83 -25.80
C LYS A 676 17.11 -10.92 -25.33
N ARG A 677 17.61 -10.85 -24.09
CA ARG A 677 18.51 -11.86 -23.54
C ARG A 677 17.78 -13.16 -23.21
N ASP A 678 16.50 -13.06 -22.87
CA ASP A 678 15.67 -14.22 -22.66
C ASP A 678 15.27 -14.85 -24.02
N PRO A 679 15.54 -16.15 -24.24
CA PRO A 679 15.17 -16.80 -25.48
C PRO A 679 13.63 -16.78 -25.64
N LEU A 680 13.19 -16.76 -26.90
CA LEU A 680 11.76 -16.78 -27.23
C LEU A 680 11.03 -18.00 -26.64
N SER A 681 11.72 -19.13 -26.47
CA SER A 681 11.18 -20.33 -25.81
C SER A 681 10.85 -20.15 -24.33
N SER A 682 11.42 -19.12 -23.67
CA SER A 682 11.10 -18.75 -22.28
C SER A 682 10.07 -17.63 -22.17
N LYS A 683 9.46 -17.22 -23.28
CA LYS A 683 8.43 -16.19 -23.32
C LYS A 683 7.07 -16.81 -23.65
N PRO A 684 5.97 -16.19 -23.19
CA PRO A 684 4.62 -16.63 -23.55
C PRO A 684 4.45 -16.84 -25.05
N SER A 685 3.73 -17.90 -25.42
CA SER A 685 3.55 -18.31 -26.81
C SER A 685 2.96 -17.23 -27.72
N VAL A 686 2.18 -16.30 -27.16
CA VAL A 686 1.66 -15.12 -27.86
C VAL A 686 2.78 -14.26 -28.48
N LEU A 687 4.00 -14.29 -27.94
CA LEU A 687 5.16 -13.56 -28.45
C LEU A 687 6.03 -14.39 -29.39
N SER A 688 5.70 -15.64 -29.69
CA SER A 688 6.45 -16.51 -30.60
C SER A 688 6.42 -15.94 -32.02
N GLY A 689 7.59 -15.85 -32.66
CA GLY A 689 7.72 -15.31 -34.03
C GLY A 689 7.83 -13.78 -34.13
N ALA A 690 7.95 -13.06 -33.03
CA ALA A 690 7.79 -11.63 -32.97
C ALA A 690 9.09 -10.83 -32.66
N ALA A 691 10.22 -11.16 -33.30
CA ALA A 691 11.47 -10.42 -33.04
C ALA A 691 11.34 -8.90 -33.22
N THR A 692 10.61 -8.43 -34.23
CA THR A 692 10.31 -6.99 -34.42
C THR A 692 9.37 -6.44 -33.36
N THR A 693 8.48 -7.26 -32.80
CA THR A 693 7.53 -6.88 -31.74
C THR A 693 8.25 -6.61 -30.41
N LEU A 694 9.35 -7.32 -30.10
CA LEU A 694 10.10 -7.09 -28.86
C LEU A 694 10.68 -5.67 -28.78
N ASP A 695 11.21 -5.16 -29.89
CA ASP A 695 11.68 -3.76 -29.96
C ASP A 695 10.55 -2.75 -29.77
N THR A 696 9.40 -3.06 -30.35
CA THR A 696 8.20 -2.23 -30.19
C THR A 696 7.73 -2.24 -28.75
N LEU A 697 7.60 -3.42 -28.13
CA LEU A 697 7.17 -3.57 -26.75
C LEU A 697 8.12 -2.88 -25.76
N GLY A 698 9.44 -2.87 -26.06
CA GLY A 698 10.46 -2.23 -25.23
C GLY A 698 10.31 -0.70 -25.09
N LYS A 699 9.55 -0.05 -25.96
CA LYS A 699 9.31 1.40 -25.91
C LYS A 699 8.21 1.82 -24.94
N LEU A 700 7.34 0.90 -24.53
CA LEU A 700 6.13 1.21 -23.74
C LEU A 700 6.33 1.17 -22.21
N PRO A 701 7.25 0.40 -21.60
CA PRO A 701 7.28 0.23 -20.15
C PRO A 701 7.44 1.52 -19.37
N ARG A 702 8.38 2.38 -19.80
CA ARG A 702 8.61 3.65 -19.10
C ARG A 702 7.46 4.64 -19.26
N VAL A 703 6.80 4.60 -20.39
CA VAL A 703 5.59 5.43 -20.62
C VAL A 703 4.46 4.96 -19.71
N ALA A 704 4.24 3.65 -19.60
CA ALA A 704 3.24 3.09 -18.69
C ALA A 704 3.54 3.42 -17.22
N ARG A 705 4.80 3.31 -16.78
CA ARG A 705 5.21 3.74 -15.42
C ARG A 705 5.01 5.23 -15.21
N ARG A 706 5.35 6.06 -16.18
CA ARG A 706 5.14 7.50 -16.11
C ARG A 706 3.67 7.84 -15.99
N LEU A 707 2.82 7.15 -16.77
CA LEU A 707 1.37 7.28 -16.67
C LEU A 707 0.87 6.87 -15.28
N SER A 708 1.35 5.74 -14.75
CA SER A 708 1.01 5.30 -13.39
C SER A 708 1.33 6.38 -12.35
N PHE A 709 2.49 7.01 -12.44
CA PHE A 709 2.89 8.07 -11.54
C PHE A 709 2.00 9.31 -11.68
N ARG A 710 1.69 9.72 -12.92
CA ARG A 710 0.75 10.82 -13.20
C ARG A 710 -0.65 10.55 -12.63
N VAL A 711 -1.14 9.33 -12.77
CA VAL A 711 -2.45 8.92 -12.24
C VAL A 711 -2.46 8.99 -10.69
N GLY A 712 -1.38 8.56 -10.05
CA GLY A 712 -1.23 8.64 -8.59
C GLY A 712 -1.25 10.07 -8.06
N GLU A 713 -0.53 10.97 -8.73
CA GLU A 713 -0.42 12.38 -8.32
C GLU A 713 -1.56 13.26 -8.88
N GLY A 714 -2.25 12.82 -9.94
CA GLY A 714 -3.30 13.58 -10.62
C GLY A 714 -2.78 14.84 -11.32
N LEU A 715 -1.59 14.79 -11.92
CA LEU A 715 -0.91 15.96 -12.46
C LEU A 715 -0.52 15.78 -13.93
N PRO A 716 -0.56 16.89 -14.70
CA PRO A 716 0.01 16.96 -16.02
C PRO A 716 1.51 16.73 -16.03
N GLU A 717 2.04 16.28 -17.18
CA GLU A 717 3.43 15.91 -17.35
C GLU A 717 4.41 17.06 -17.04
N ASP A 718 4.06 18.27 -17.47
CA ASP A 718 4.90 19.47 -17.41
C ASP A 718 5.16 19.98 -15.97
N VAL A 719 4.30 19.63 -15.03
CA VAL A 719 4.42 20.05 -13.61
C VAL A 719 4.65 18.89 -12.63
N LEU A 720 4.76 17.66 -13.14
CA LEU A 720 4.93 16.48 -12.31
C LEU A 720 6.20 16.54 -11.43
N TRP A 721 7.25 17.23 -11.89
CA TRP A 721 8.48 17.45 -11.12
C TRP A 721 8.26 18.19 -9.79
N MET A 722 7.19 19.02 -9.70
CA MET A 722 6.88 19.75 -8.46
C MET A 722 6.55 18.81 -7.28
N THR A 723 6.08 17.60 -7.55
CA THR A 723 5.81 16.61 -6.47
C THR A 723 7.08 16.19 -5.74
N SER A 724 8.22 16.25 -6.42
CA SER A 724 9.50 15.89 -5.81
C SER A 724 10.01 16.92 -4.80
N ILE A 725 9.53 18.18 -4.87
CA ILE A 725 9.82 19.22 -3.87
C ILE A 725 9.27 18.82 -2.50
N ASN A 726 8.14 18.11 -2.45
CA ASN A 726 7.50 17.67 -1.22
C ASN A 726 8.33 16.66 -0.40
N ARG A 727 9.40 16.11 -0.98
CA ARG A 727 10.26 15.11 -0.35
C ARG A 727 11.45 15.71 0.39
N THR A 728 11.65 17.04 0.32
CA THR A 728 12.87 17.72 0.82
C THR A 728 12.78 18.19 2.27
N GLY A 729 12.16 17.44 3.20
CA GLY A 729 12.26 17.72 4.64
C GLY A 729 10.93 18.14 5.30
N PRO A 730 10.94 18.40 6.61
CA PRO A 730 9.75 18.83 7.33
C PRO A 730 9.37 20.27 6.94
N GLY A 731 8.10 20.52 6.74
CA GLY A 731 7.58 21.85 6.42
C GLY A 731 6.34 21.83 5.56
N PHE A 732 6.15 22.88 4.80
CA PHE A 732 5.05 22.97 3.84
C PHE A 732 5.17 21.91 2.75
N ARG A 733 4.03 21.53 2.20
CA ARG A 733 3.92 20.67 1.01
C ARG A 733 3.07 21.36 -0.04
N LEU A 734 3.37 21.14 -1.30
CA LEU A 734 2.50 21.53 -2.40
C LEU A 734 1.34 20.53 -2.52
N THR A 735 0.14 21.04 -2.46
CA THR A 735 -1.05 20.26 -2.81
C THR A 735 -1.24 20.23 -4.32
N ARG A 736 -2.01 19.26 -4.81
CA ARG A 736 -2.36 19.17 -6.24
C ARG A 736 -2.99 20.46 -6.76
N SER A 737 -3.95 21.03 -6.04
CA SER A 737 -4.64 22.27 -6.44
C SER A 737 -3.68 23.46 -6.54
N GLU A 738 -2.68 23.55 -5.65
CA GLU A 738 -1.67 24.59 -5.71
C GLU A 738 -0.74 24.43 -6.92
N VAL A 739 -0.32 23.19 -7.23
CA VAL A 739 0.48 22.91 -8.43
C VAL A 739 -0.29 23.28 -9.69
N LEU A 740 -1.58 22.93 -9.77
CA LEU A 740 -2.42 23.30 -10.90
C LEU A 740 -2.67 24.81 -11.00
N SER A 741 -2.82 25.50 -9.87
CA SER A 741 -2.91 26.96 -9.82
C SER A 741 -1.63 27.63 -10.33
N LEU A 742 -0.46 27.14 -9.91
CA LEU A 742 0.83 27.61 -10.42
C LEU A 742 0.97 27.35 -11.92
N ARG A 743 0.60 26.15 -12.38
CA ARG A 743 0.59 25.82 -13.82
C ARG A 743 -0.29 26.76 -14.63
N ALA A 744 -1.50 27.04 -14.16
CA ALA A 744 -2.43 27.96 -14.83
C ALA A 744 -1.86 29.38 -14.97
N GLN A 745 -0.92 29.77 -14.11
CA GLN A 745 -0.19 31.02 -14.16
C GLN A 745 1.12 30.94 -14.97
N GLY A 746 1.35 29.82 -15.65
CA GLY A 746 2.54 29.61 -16.48
C GLY A 746 3.80 29.15 -15.77
N TYR A 747 3.71 28.76 -14.49
CA TYR A 747 4.83 28.22 -13.73
C TYR A 747 4.97 26.72 -13.99
N VAL A 748 5.70 26.37 -15.05
CA VAL A 748 5.94 24.98 -15.45
C VAL A 748 7.40 24.54 -15.32
N LYS A 749 8.33 25.50 -15.17
CA LYS A 749 9.76 25.21 -15.02
C LYS A 749 10.31 25.69 -13.68
N PRO A 750 11.31 25.01 -13.10
CA PRO A 750 11.96 25.43 -11.86
C PRO A 750 12.46 26.88 -11.88
N GLU A 751 13.03 27.31 -13.01
CA GLU A 751 13.55 28.68 -13.19
C GLU A 751 12.47 29.74 -13.01
N GLN A 752 11.26 29.48 -13.53
CA GLN A 752 10.12 30.37 -13.39
C GLN A 752 9.68 30.47 -11.93
N VAL A 753 9.66 29.32 -11.22
CA VAL A 753 9.28 29.27 -9.78
C VAL A 753 10.30 30.00 -8.90
N MET A 754 11.58 29.99 -9.27
CA MET A 754 12.65 30.65 -8.50
C MET A 754 12.72 32.17 -8.73
N LEU A 755 12.08 32.70 -9.77
CA LEU A 755 12.08 34.14 -10.03
C LEU A 755 11.59 34.95 -8.81
N SER A 756 12.31 36.03 -8.51
CA SER A 756 12.01 36.95 -7.43
C SER A 756 11.71 38.33 -8.01
N THR A 757 10.51 38.50 -8.53
CA THR A 757 9.96 39.78 -8.98
C THR A 757 8.63 40.04 -8.28
N PRO A 758 8.20 41.31 -8.09
CA PRO A 758 6.90 41.61 -7.48
C PRO A 758 5.73 40.89 -8.18
N ALA A 759 5.77 40.77 -9.51
CA ALA A 759 4.75 40.06 -10.28
C ALA A 759 4.75 38.56 -9.97
N ALA A 760 5.93 37.90 -9.95
CA ALA A 760 6.06 36.48 -9.62
C ALA A 760 5.65 36.19 -8.18
N ASP A 761 5.99 37.07 -7.23
CA ASP A 761 5.59 36.93 -5.82
C ASP A 761 4.07 37.09 -5.65
N SER A 762 3.45 38.02 -6.36
CA SER A 762 1.99 38.18 -6.35
C SER A 762 1.26 36.92 -6.84
N VAL A 763 1.74 36.32 -7.92
CA VAL A 763 1.17 35.07 -8.46
C VAL A 763 1.30 33.90 -7.46
N ARG A 764 2.48 33.72 -6.84
CA ARG A 764 2.67 32.69 -5.82
C ARG A 764 1.76 32.89 -4.61
N LEU A 765 1.60 34.13 -4.14
CA LEU A 765 0.68 34.47 -3.07
C LEU A 765 -0.77 34.15 -3.44
N ALA A 766 -1.17 34.42 -4.66
CA ALA A 766 -2.52 34.06 -5.14
C ALA A 766 -2.74 32.54 -5.15
N ALA A 767 -1.73 31.75 -5.56
CA ALA A 767 -1.80 30.29 -5.52
C ALA A 767 -1.95 29.74 -4.08
N PHE A 768 -1.43 30.45 -3.08
CA PHE A 768 -1.48 30.06 -1.68
C PHE A 768 -2.49 30.84 -0.82
N ALA A 769 -3.43 31.54 -1.44
CA ALA A 769 -4.42 32.36 -0.75
C ALA A 769 -5.26 31.58 0.30
N LYS A 770 -5.46 30.28 0.10
CA LYS A 770 -6.17 29.41 1.04
C LYS A 770 -5.31 28.94 2.23
N VAL A 771 -4.01 29.15 2.20
CA VAL A 771 -3.09 28.72 3.29
C VAL A 771 -3.18 29.73 4.43
N LYS A 772 -3.63 29.31 5.59
CA LYS A 772 -3.73 30.15 6.78
C LYS A 772 -2.91 29.52 7.93
N PRO A 773 -2.21 30.30 8.75
CA PRO A 773 -2.12 31.77 8.72
C PRO A 773 -1.01 32.33 7.82
N ALA A 774 -0.25 31.52 7.08
CA ALA A 774 1.04 31.94 6.52
C ALA A 774 1.21 31.74 4.97
N PRO A 775 0.39 32.37 4.09
CA PRO A 775 0.56 32.23 2.64
C PRO A 775 1.91 32.77 2.16
N GLN A 776 2.42 33.85 2.77
CA GLN A 776 3.73 34.42 2.45
C GLN A 776 4.87 33.49 2.82
N GLU A 777 4.80 32.81 3.95
CA GLU A 777 5.81 31.84 4.37
C GLU A 777 5.86 30.66 3.41
N LYS A 778 4.70 30.14 2.97
CA LYS A 778 4.63 29.06 2.00
C LYS A 778 5.18 29.47 0.63
N ALA A 779 4.89 30.69 0.17
CA ALA A 779 5.43 31.22 -1.08
C ALA A 779 6.96 31.36 -1.02
N ASN A 780 7.49 31.84 0.11
CA ASN A 780 8.94 31.91 0.34
C ASN A 780 9.57 30.53 0.45
N TRP A 781 8.90 29.61 1.17
CA TRP A 781 9.33 28.22 1.24
C TRP A 781 9.42 27.60 -0.16
N LEU A 782 8.40 27.74 -1.00
CA LEU A 782 8.41 27.15 -2.34
C LEU A 782 9.62 27.62 -3.16
N ARG A 783 9.89 28.92 -3.16
CA ARG A 783 11.04 29.48 -3.88
C ARG A 783 12.36 28.90 -3.40
N ASN A 784 12.54 28.82 -2.08
CA ASN A 784 13.75 28.25 -1.45
C ASN A 784 13.82 26.74 -1.70
N ALA A 785 12.73 26.03 -1.46
CA ALA A 785 12.65 24.59 -1.68
C ALA A 785 12.90 24.21 -3.17
N CYS A 786 12.46 25.02 -4.11
CA CYS A 786 12.75 24.83 -5.52
C CYS A 786 14.23 25.03 -5.85
N ARG A 787 14.89 26.04 -5.22
CA ARG A 787 16.32 26.27 -5.35
C ARG A 787 17.10 25.11 -4.74
N ASP A 788 16.74 24.75 -3.53
CA ASP A 788 17.36 23.67 -2.79
C ASP A 788 17.10 22.33 -3.49
N TRP A 789 15.90 22.09 -4.04
CA TRP A 789 15.60 20.91 -4.83
C TRP A 789 16.54 20.75 -6.02
N LYS A 790 16.86 21.84 -6.73
CA LYS A 790 17.85 21.78 -7.82
C LYS A 790 19.25 21.37 -7.33
N VAL A 791 19.62 21.76 -6.11
CA VAL A 791 20.94 21.52 -5.52
C VAL A 791 20.95 20.30 -4.61
N ASP A 792 19.93 20.15 -3.76
CA ASP A 792 19.96 19.27 -2.59
C ASP A 792 19.41 17.87 -2.83
N GLN A 793 18.50 17.63 -3.77
CA GLN A 793 18.09 16.24 -4.05
C GLN A 793 19.29 15.42 -4.53
N ARG A 794 20.16 16.04 -5.32
CA ARG A 794 21.39 15.42 -5.78
C ARG A 794 22.41 15.31 -4.65
N LYS A 795 22.49 16.32 -3.80
CA LYS A 795 23.38 16.34 -2.64
C LYS A 795 22.95 15.35 -1.56
N LEU A 796 21.65 15.30 -1.21
CA LEU A 796 21.10 14.34 -0.26
C LEU A 796 21.23 12.90 -0.76
N ALA A 797 20.97 12.65 -2.05
CA ALA A 797 21.21 11.35 -2.65
C ALA A 797 22.70 11.00 -2.58
N ALA A 798 23.57 11.94 -2.92
CA ALA A 798 25.02 11.76 -2.84
C ALA A 798 25.51 11.51 -1.41
N GLU A 799 24.94 12.17 -0.41
CA GLU A 799 25.27 11.94 1.01
C GLU A 799 24.81 10.54 1.48
N LYS A 800 23.60 10.12 1.12
CA LYS A 800 23.09 8.77 1.40
C LYS A 800 23.93 7.69 0.72
N HIS A 801 24.29 7.91 -0.53
CA HIS A 801 25.20 7.02 -1.27
C HIS A 801 26.59 6.98 -0.64
N ALA A 802 27.10 8.12 -0.18
CA ALA A 802 28.39 8.19 0.50
C ALA A 802 28.42 7.42 1.83
N GLN A 803 27.33 7.44 2.59
CA GLN A 803 27.21 6.64 3.82
C GLN A 803 27.26 5.13 3.53
N ARG A 804 26.58 4.69 2.49
CA ARG A 804 26.59 3.28 2.06
C ARG A 804 27.94 2.87 1.48
N ALA A 805 28.54 3.73 0.66
CA ALA A 805 29.84 3.49 0.05
C ALA A 805 30.97 3.25 1.06
N ARG A 806 30.88 3.81 2.27
CA ARG A 806 31.83 3.54 3.37
C ARG A 806 31.92 2.06 3.75
N ARG A 807 30.91 1.27 3.46
CA ARG A 807 30.82 -0.15 3.83
C ARG A 807 31.30 -1.10 2.73
N CYS A 808 31.14 -0.75 1.48
CA CYS A 808 31.31 -1.68 0.36
C CYS A 808 32.04 -1.11 -0.85
N ALA A 809 32.25 0.20 -0.95
CA ALA A 809 32.77 0.87 -2.12
C ALA A 809 33.95 1.80 -1.83
N ASN A 810 34.54 2.35 -2.89
CA ASN A 810 35.50 3.44 -2.75
C ASN A 810 34.75 4.77 -2.60
N LEU A 811 34.67 5.26 -1.37
CA LEU A 811 33.97 6.51 -1.05
C LEU A 811 34.45 7.71 -1.85
N LYS A 812 35.78 7.80 -2.08
CA LYS A 812 36.36 8.91 -2.83
C LYS A 812 35.90 8.92 -4.28
N PHE A 813 35.87 7.78 -4.95
CA PHE A 813 35.35 7.68 -6.34
C PHE A 813 33.91 8.16 -6.44
N LEU A 814 33.06 7.78 -5.50
CA LEU A 814 31.66 8.19 -5.52
C LEU A 814 31.49 9.69 -5.25
N GLN A 815 32.26 10.25 -4.31
CA GLN A 815 32.27 11.70 -4.01
C GLN A 815 32.74 12.51 -5.21
N ASP A 816 33.82 12.07 -5.86
CA ASP A 816 34.39 12.72 -7.03
C ASP A 816 33.43 12.64 -8.23
N PHE A 817 32.72 11.50 -8.40
CA PHE A 817 31.71 11.32 -9.44
C PHE A 817 30.57 12.34 -9.37
N TYR A 818 30.19 12.79 -8.18
CA TYR A 818 29.15 13.80 -8.02
C TYR A 818 29.69 15.25 -8.08
N LYS A 819 31.00 15.47 -7.90
CA LYS A 819 31.59 16.81 -7.82
C LYS A 819 32.29 17.24 -9.11
N LEU A 820 33.00 16.31 -9.75
CA LEU A 820 33.87 16.63 -10.87
C LEU A 820 33.12 16.76 -12.20
N ARG A 821 33.72 17.36 -13.18
CA ARG A 821 33.17 17.63 -14.50
C ARG A 821 34.23 17.54 -15.59
N GLY A 822 33.79 17.46 -16.86
CA GLY A 822 34.68 17.37 -18.01
C GLY A 822 35.57 16.15 -17.92
N VAL A 823 36.84 16.30 -18.28
CA VAL A 823 37.84 15.22 -18.32
C VAL A 823 38.03 14.54 -16.96
N GLU A 824 37.96 15.29 -15.87
CA GLU A 824 38.06 14.71 -14.52
C GLU A 824 36.87 13.82 -14.19
N PHE A 825 35.67 14.17 -14.64
CA PHE A 825 34.48 13.34 -14.48
C PHE A 825 34.59 12.03 -15.28
N GLU A 826 35.10 12.09 -16.52
CA GLU A 826 35.39 10.91 -17.32
C GLU A 826 36.37 9.98 -16.62
N GLN A 827 37.45 10.52 -16.10
CA GLN A 827 38.47 9.72 -15.40
C GLN A 827 37.92 9.04 -14.15
N VAL A 828 37.05 9.69 -13.40
CA VAL A 828 36.41 9.09 -12.22
C VAL A 828 35.45 7.99 -12.66
N PHE A 829 34.71 8.18 -13.74
CA PHE A 829 33.82 7.14 -14.29
C PHE A 829 34.63 5.91 -14.70
N GLU A 830 35.73 6.05 -15.42
CA GLU A 830 36.66 4.97 -15.76
C GLU A 830 37.17 4.23 -14.50
N ASN A 831 37.53 4.96 -13.45
CA ASN A 831 38.00 4.39 -12.18
C ASN A 831 36.90 3.57 -11.49
N ILE A 832 35.62 4.01 -11.54
CA ILE A 832 34.49 3.29 -10.99
C ILE A 832 34.22 2.00 -11.79
N LEU A 833 34.23 2.06 -13.13
CA LEU A 833 34.05 0.88 -13.97
C LEU A 833 35.14 -0.16 -13.70
N SER A 834 36.39 0.29 -13.62
CA SER A 834 37.54 -0.58 -13.32
C SER A 834 37.43 -1.21 -11.93
N PHE A 835 37.01 -0.43 -10.92
CA PHE A 835 36.78 -0.93 -9.56
C PHE A 835 35.71 -2.01 -9.50
N LEU A 836 34.62 -1.84 -10.26
CA LEU A 836 33.52 -2.80 -10.36
C LEU A 836 33.80 -3.96 -11.32
N LYS A 837 34.98 -4.01 -11.93
CA LYS A 837 35.39 -5.00 -12.95
C LYS A 837 34.43 -5.04 -14.13
N ILE A 838 33.91 -3.89 -14.52
CA ILE A 838 33.10 -3.70 -15.72
C ILE A 838 34.06 -3.40 -16.89
N SER A 839 33.99 -4.21 -17.94
CA SER A 839 34.81 -4.03 -19.14
C SER A 839 34.34 -2.80 -19.93
N PHE A 840 35.29 -1.98 -20.36
CA PHE A 840 34.99 -0.82 -21.20
C PHE A 840 36.13 -0.51 -22.17
N LYS A 841 35.77 0.13 -23.28
CA LYS A 841 36.74 0.62 -24.28
C LYS A 841 36.46 2.11 -24.53
N LYS A 842 37.45 2.94 -24.39
CA LYS A 842 37.36 4.35 -24.77
C LYS A 842 37.37 4.48 -26.28
N LEU A 843 36.38 5.15 -26.84
CA LEU A 843 36.18 5.29 -28.30
C LEU A 843 36.66 6.67 -28.79
N ASP A 844 36.48 7.73 -27.95
CA ASP A 844 36.98 9.05 -28.24
C ASP A 844 38.49 9.13 -27.88
N ASP A 845 39.33 9.04 -28.90
CA ASP A 845 40.77 9.12 -28.82
C ASP A 845 41.34 10.47 -29.30
N LYS A 846 40.46 11.48 -29.40
CA LYS A 846 40.77 12.84 -29.91
C LYS A 846 41.23 12.88 -31.38
N THR A 847 41.41 11.74 -32.06
CA THR A 847 41.76 11.67 -33.48
C THR A 847 40.52 11.50 -34.33
N LYS A 848 39.39 11.10 -33.72
CA LYS A 848 38.10 10.81 -34.38
C LYS A 848 37.08 11.85 -33.98
N THR A 849 36.79 12.77 -34.87
CA THR A 849 35.76 13.78 -34.63
C THR A 849 34.38 13.16 -34.46
N GLY A 850 33.71 13.41 -33.33
CA GLY A 850 32.32 12.98 -33.06
C GLY A 850 32.17 11.50 -32.74
N ALA A 851 33.23 10.83 -32.26
CA ALA A 851 33.08 9.45 -31.72
C ALA A 851 32.36 9.48 -30.38
N PRO A 852 31.55 8.42 -30.05
CA PRO A 852 31.03 8.26 -28.70
C PRO A 852 32.16 8.07 -27.67
N ASP A 853 31.92 8.39 -26.41
CA ASP A 853 32.98 8.34 -25.38
C ASP A 853 33.40 6.89 -25.07
N TYR A 854 32.45 5.97 -24.82
CA TYR A 854 32.78 4.60 -24.39
C TYR A 854 31.90 3.54 -25.02
N LEU A 855 32.48 2.35 -25.18
CA LEU A 855 31.79 1.09 -25.35
C LEU A 855 31.92 0.30 -24.03
N ILE A 856 30.81 -0.02 -23.39
CA ILE A 856 30.77 -0.74 -22.11
C ILE A 856 30.20 -2.14 -22.34
N GLU A 857 30.90 -3.14 -21.82
CA GLU A 857 30.51 -4.55 -21.88
C GLU A 857 30.14 -5.02 -20.48
N LEU A 858 28.87 -5.29 -20.26
CA LEU A 858 28.36 -5.89 -19.03
C LEU A 858 28.27 -7.40 -19.19
N GLN A 859 28.53 -8.13 -18.11
CA GLN A 859 28.59 -9.58 -18.13
C GLN A 859 27.32 -10.19 -18.76
N ASP A 860 27.50 -11.12 -19.69
CA ASP A 860 26.42 -11.84 -20.39
C ASP A 860 25.42 -10.92 -21.11
N SER A 861 25.88 -9.75 -21.58
CA SER A 861 25.01 -8.75 -22.19
C SER A 861 25.65 -8.15 -23.46
N PRO A 862 24.84 -7.68 -24.43
CA PRO A 862 25.37 -6.93 -25.57
C PRO A 862 26.09 -5.65 -25.15
N PRO A 863 27.03 -5.13 -25.93
CA PRO A 863 27.72 -3.88 -25.60
C PRO A 863 26.77 -2.68 -25.65
N ILE A 864 27.02 -1.71 -24.78
CA ILE A 864 26.33 -0.44 -24.72
C ILE A 864 27.28 0.68 -25.12
N VAL A 865 26.81 1.59 -25.97
CA VAL A 865 27.53 2.83 -26.30
C VAL A 865 27.14 3.89 -25.28
N PHE A 866 28.13 4.45 -24.60
CA PHE A 866 27.94 5.51 -23.59
C PHE A 866 28.50 6.83 -24.09
N GLU A 867 27.75 7.89 -23.79
CA GLU A 867 28.15 9.29 -23.97
C GLU A 867 28.01 10.00 -22.61
N LEU A 868 29.03 10.75 -22.23
CA LEU A 868 29.04 11.53 -20.99
C LEU A 868 28.80 13.01 -21.29
N LYS A 869 27.76 13.57 -20.70
CA LYS A 869 27.47 15.00 -20.81
C LYS A 869 27.49 15.63 -19.43
N SER A 870 28.53 16.43 -19.17
CA SER A 870 28.62 17.20 -17.92
C SER A 870 28.41 18.69 -18.18
N LYS A 871 27.58 19.32 -17.35
CA LYS A 871 27.28 20.76 -17.40
C LYS A 871 27.53 21.41 -16.03
N LEU A 872 27.53 22.72 -15.99
CA LEU A 872 27.61 23.49 -14.74
C LEU A 872 26.48 23.12 -13.78
N ALA A 873 26.64 23.33 -12.49
CA ALA A 873 25.78 22.89 -11.42
C ALA A 873 24.27 23.24 -11.62
N ASP A 874 23.99 24.38 -12.23
CA ASP A 874 22.65 24.89 -12.43
C ASP A 874 22.08 24.64 -13.85
N SER A 875 22.81 23.90 -14.69
CA SER A 875 22.44 23.64 -16.08
C SER A 875 22.11 22.15 -16.25
N LEU A 876 21.02 21.87 -16.97
CA LEU A 876 20.59 20.52 -17.31
C LEU A 876 20.95 20.17 -18.75
N VAL A 877 21.13 18.89 -19.02
CA VAL A 877 21.40 18.39 -20.35
C VAL A 877 20.09 18.44 -21.18
N ASP A 878 20.12 19.17 -22.27
CA ASP A 878 18.97 19.34 -23.18
C ASP A 878 18.81 18.17 -24.16
N TYR A 879 17.72 18.21 -24.94
CA TYR A 879 17.40 17.18 -25.93
C TYR A 879 18.53 16.95 -26.93
N ASN A 880 19.05 18.02 -27.54
CA ASN A 880 20.05 17.91 -28.59
C ASN A 880 21.31 17.19 -28.09
N LYS A 881 21.77 17.57 -26.90
CA LYS A 881 22.93 16.93 -26.25
C LYS A 881 22.64 15.49 -25.81
N SER A 882 21.41 15.18 -25.49
CA SER A 882 21.02 13.83 -25.07
C SER A 882 20.99 12.83 -26.23
N VAL A 883 20.72 13.29 -27.49
CA VAL A 883 20.58 12.41 -28.66
C VAL A 883 21.81 12.33 -29.54
N GLU A 884 22.83 13.16 -29.29
CA GLU A 884 24.10 13.17 -30.07
C GLU A 884 24.73 11.78 -30.19
N VAL A 885 24.67 10.96 -29.16
CA VAL A 885 25.21 9.59 -29.15
C VAL A 885 24.63 8.67 -30.22
N LEU A 886 23.38 8.90 -30.64
CA LEU A 886 22.76 8.09 -31.70
C LEU A 886 23.45 8.31 -33.04
N ALA A 887 23.65 9.55 -33.44
CA ALA A 887 24.37 9.90 -34.67
C ALA A 887 25.82 9.46 -34.58
N ALA A 888 26.50 9.68 -33.48
CA ALA A 888 27.86 9.23 -33.23
C ALA A 888 27.98 7.70 -33.35
N SER A 889 27.08 6.93 -32.77
CA SER A 889 27.08 5.46 -32.84
C SER A 889 26.89 4.93 -34.25
N GLU A 890 26.02 5.60 -35.05
CA GLU A 890 25.81 5.20 -36.45
C GLU A 890 27.01 5.47 -37.35
N VAL A 891 27.61 6.63 -37.23
CA VAL A 891 28.78 7.03 -38.02
C VAL A 891 29.99 6.14 -37.73
N HIS A 892 30.15 5.73 -36.48
CA HIS A 892 31.30 4.93 -36.03
C HIS A 892 31.04 3.41 -36.01
N GLY A 893 29.96 2.92 -36.62
CA GLY A 893 29.78 1.48 -36.92
C GLY A 893 29.06 0.72 -35.79
N TYR A 894 28.46 1.39 -34.79
CA TYR A 894 27.72 0.77 -33.66
C TYR A 894 26.21 0.84 -33.85
N LYS A 895 25.72 0.59 -35.07
CA LYS A 895 24.29 0.76 -35.43
C LYS A 895 23.32 -0.07 -34.60
N ASP A 896 23.76 -1.27 -34.18
CA ASP A 896 22.92 -2.22 -33.44
C ASP A 896 23.06 -2.09 -31.91
N ALA A 897 24.02 -1.28 -31.43
CA ALA A 897 24.26 -1.12 -30.00
C ALA A 897 23.21 -0.20 -29.39
N PHE A 898 22.81 -0.52 -28.16
CA PHE A 898 21.98 0.40 -27.36
C PHE A 898 22.82 1.59 -26.88
N CYS A 899 22.26 2.77 -26.93
CA CYS A 899 22.95 4.03 -26.57
C CYS A 899 22.48 4.53 -25.21
N VAL A 900 23.38 5.03 -24.41
CA VAL A 900 23.10 5.65 -23.11
C VAL A 900 23.80 6.98 -23.00
N THR A 901 23.07 8.05 -22.67
CA THR A 901 23.68 9.33 -22.33
C THR A 901 23.62 9.53 -20.81
N LEU A 902 24.81 9.58 -20.20
CA LEU A 902 24.97 9.94 -18.79
C LEU A 902 24.94 11.46 -18.66
N CYS A 903 23.92 11.96 -18.00
CA CYS A 903 23.66 13.38 -17.80
C CYS A 903 24.10 13.83 -16.40
N HIS A 904 25.13 14.68 -16.33
CA HIS A 904 25.59 15.26 -15.08
C HIS A 904 25.46 16.79 -15.12
N PRO A 905 24.82 17.41 -14.13
CA PRO A 905 24.19 16.84 -12.95
C PRO A 905 22.80 16.22 -13.22
N GLY A 906 22.19 16.44 -14.36
CA GLY A 906 20.90 15.88 -14.70
C GLY A 906 20.39 16.29 -16.07
N VAL A 907 19.20 15.81 -16.42
CA VAL A 907 18.53 16.00 -17.73
C VAL A 907 17.34 16.97 -17.61
N ASP A 908 17.08 17.71 -18.68
CA ASP A 908 15.88 18.59 -18.75
C ASP A 908 14.60 17.74 -18.66
N PRO A 909 13.62 18.11 -17.82
CA PRO A 909 12.39 17.35 -17.62
C PRO A 909 11.56 17.08 -18.88
N SER A 910 11.72 17.85 -19.95
CA SER A 910 11.03 17.63 -21.22
C SER A 910 11.62 16.51 -22.07
N VAL A 911 12.87 16.09 -21.79
CA VAL A 911 13.59 15.12 -22.63
C VAL A 911 13.11 13.67 -22.47
N PRO A 912 12.85 13.15 -21.26
CA PRO A 912 12.67 11.71 -21.04
C PRO A 912 11.57 11.06 -21.86
N ILE A 913 10.45 11.76 -22.05
CA ILE A 913 9.31 11.19 -22.77
C ILE A 913 9.54 11.15 -24.27
N VAL A 914 10.23 12.16 -24.78
CA VAL A 914 10.53 12.30 -26.20
C VAL A 914 11.51 11.23 -26.67
N ILE A 915 12.55 10.96 -25.88
CA ILE A 915 13.58 9.96 -26.25
C ILE A 915 13.07 8.52 -26.17
N ALA A 916 11.97 8.24 -25.48
CA ALA A 916 11.38 6.92 -25.45
C ALA A 916 11.05 6.40 -26.86
N ALA A 917 10.68 7.29 -27.77
CA ALA A 917 10.42 6.95 -29.18
C ALA A 917 11.67 6.52 -29.96
N CYS A 918 12.87 6.93 -29.54
CA CYS A 918 14.12 6.57 -30.23
C CYS A 918 14.42 5.06 -30.21
N GLY A 919 13.82 4.29 -29.30
CA GLY A 919 13.85 2.86 -29.28
C GLY A 919 15.15 2.22 -28.81
N ARG A 920 16.28 2.86 -29.01
CA ARG A 920 17.62 2.37 -28.61
C ARG A 920 18.44 3.40 -27.84
N LEU A 921 17.76 4.36 -27.19
CA LEU A 921 18.37 5.40 -26.37
C LEU A 921 17.75 5.46 -25.00
N SER A 922 18.60 5.51 -23.99
CA SER A 922 18.20 5.96 -22.66
C SER A 922 19.09 7.11 -22.17
N VAL A 923 18.54 7.93 -21.30
CA VAL A 923 19.29 8.91 -20.51
C VAL A 923 19.28 8.50 -19.05
N VAL A 924 20.39 8.73 -18.38
CA VAL A 924 20.53 8.44 -16.95
C VAL A 924 21.19 9.61 -16.25
N GLU A 925 20.66 10.04 -15.12
CA GLU A 925 21.32 11.02 -14.29
C GLU A 925 22.42 10.39 -13.43
N SER A 926 23.43 11.17 -13.08
CA SER A 926 24.56 10.69 -12.27
C SER A 926 24.12 10.09 -10.94
N ASN A 927 23.08 10.61 -10.30
CA ASN A 927 22.57 10.08 -9.05
C ASN A 927 21.90 8.71 -9.21
N ASP A 928 21.11 8.54 -10.28
CA ASP A 928 20.46 7.25 -10.58
C ASP A 928 21.49 6.19 -10.95
N LEU A 929 22.47 6.56 -11.77
CA LEU A 929 23.55 5.65 -12.10
C LEU A 929 24.40 5.32 -10.87
N GLY A 930 24.68 6.31 -10.02
CA GLY A 930 25.41 6.10 -8.77
C GLY A 930 24.72 5.12 -7.83
N GLU A 931 23.39 5.18 -7.71
CA GLU A 931 22.61 4.18 -6.97
C GLU A 931 22.76 2.79 -7.57
N ALA A 932 22.62 2.67 -8.90
CA ALA A 932 22.73 1.38 -9.57
C ALA A 932 24.14 0.77 -9.42
N LEU A 933 25.20 1.56 -9.63
CA LEU A 933 26.58 1.11 -9.45
C LEU A 933 26.90 0.72 -8.00
N LEU A 934 26.34 1.46 -7.05
CA LEU A 934 26.47 1.13 -5.63
C LEU A 934 25.79 -0.22 -5.31
N ARG A 935 24.61 -0.49 -5.88
CA ARG A 935 23.96 -1.79 -5.73
C ARG A 935 24.74 -2.94 -6.38
N VAL A 936 25.43 -2.68 -7.50
CA VAL A 936 26.36 -3.66 -8.06
C VAL A 936 27.52 -3.95 -7.09
N CYS A 937 28.07 -2.90 -6.47
CA CYS A 937 29.12 -3.05 -5.47
C CYS A 937 28.66 -3.82 -4.21
N GLU A 938 27.42 -3.59 -3.77
CA GLU A 938 26.78 -4.30 -2.66
C GLU A 938 26.39 -5.74 -3.00
N GLY A 939 26.45 -6.14 -4.28
CA GLY A 939 26.01 -7.46 -4.76
C GLY A 939 24.47 -7.58 -4.82
N THR A 940 23.71 -6.49 -4.66
CA THR A 940 22.24 -6.47 -4.70
C THR A 940 21.67 -6.17 -6.10
N LEU A 941 22.53 -5.93 -7.09
CA LEU A 941 22.22 -5.76 -8.50
C LEU A 941 23.28 -6.48 -9.34
N THR A 942 22.88 -7.37 -10.22
CA THR A 942 23.81 -8.03 -11.14
C THR A 942 24.12 -7.13 -12.34
N GLN A 943 25.25 -7.36 -13.01
CA GLN A 943 25.59 -6.62 -14.25
C GLN A 943 24.55 -6.84 -15.35
N ALA A 944 23.95 -8.02 -15.42
CA ALA A 944 22.85 -8.30 -16.35
C ALA A 944 21.59 -7.48 -16.03
N GLN A 945 21.27 -7.29 -14.75
CA GLN A 945 20.16 -6.42 -14.33
C GLN A 945 20.48 -4.94 -14.58
N LEU A 946 21.72 -4.53 -14.37
CA LEU A 946 22.19 -3.18 -14.73
C LEU A 946 22.02 -2.93 -16.23
N TYR A 947 22.39 -3.91 -17.07
CA TYR A 947 22.16 -3.83 -18.52
C TYR A 947 20.68 -3.65 -18.85
N ALA A 948 19.79 -4.48 -18.31
CA ALA A 948 18.36 -4.42 -18.59
C ALA A 948 17.77 -3.06 -18.19
N TRP A 949 18.25 -2.50 -17.09
CA TRP A 949 17.83 -1.19 -16.61
C TRP A 949 18.32 -0.06 -17.52
N LEU A 950 19.58 -0.09 -17.96
CA LEU A 950 20.16 0.90 -18.88
C LEU A 950 19.60 0.78 -20.29
N ALA A 951 19.48 -0.43 -20.81
CA ALA A 951 19.06 -0.73 -22.18
C ALA A 951 17.53 -0.68 -22.40
N SER A 952 16.81 0.08 -21.59
CA SER A 952 15.38 0.35 -21.75
C SER A 952 15.17 1.79 -22.24
N PRO A 953 14.45 2.04 -23.34
CA PRO A 953 14.27 3.38 -23.89
C PRO A 953 13.61 4.37 -22.92
N GLY A 954 14.07 5.61 -22.91
CA GLY A 954 13.59 6.67 -22.03
C GLY A 954 14.55 6.97 -20.89
N GLN A 955 14.09 7.57 -19.79
CA GLN A 955 14.94 7.87 -18.64
C GLN A 955 15.08 6.68 -17.71
N ALA A 956 16.31 6.29 -17.41
CA ALA A 956 16.62 5.26 -16.41
C ALA A 956 16.56 5.87 -15.00
N LEU A 957 15.55 5.52 -14.23
CA LEU A 957 15.31 6.05 -12.88
C LEU A 957 15.64 4.99 -11.81
N THR A 958 16.08 5.43 -10.66
CA THR A 958 16.26 4.55 -9.48
C THR A 958 14.99 3.75 -9.16
N ALA A 959 13.80 4.32 -9.38
CA ALA A 959 12.52 3.65 -9.18
C ALA A 959 12.29 2.45 -10.13
N ASP A 960 13.00 2.40 -11.25
CA ASP A 960 12.91 1.30 -12.23
C ASP A 960 13.88 0.15 -11.92
N LEU A 961 14.77 0.33 -10.95
CA LEU A 961 15.67 -0.74 -10.52
C LEU A 961 14.87 -1.88 -9.85
N PRO A 962 15.31 -3.13 -10.01
CA PRO A 962 14.72 -4.26 -9.29
C PRO A 962 14.68 -3.99 -7.79
N PHE A 963 13.71 -4.60 -7.09
CA PHE A 963 13.74 -4.59 -5.63
C PHE A 963 15.08 -5.14 -5.15
N ARG A 964 15.64 -4.51 -4.09
CA ARG A 964 16.84 -5.05 -3.46
C ARG A 964 16.55 -6.47 -2.97
N THR A 965 17.29 -7.43 -3.49
CA THR A 965 17.39 -8.76 -2.88
C THR A 965 18.48 -8.66 -1.83
N TYR A 966 18.13 -8.87 -0.59
CA TYR A 966 19.07 -8.84 0.55
C TYR A 966 19.59 -10.23 0.83
#